data_b5e6898417812772d021a43b9a018105
#
_entry.id   b5e6898417812772d021a43b9a018105
#
_cell.length_a   1.000
_cell.length_b   1.000
_cell.length_c   1.000
_cell.angle_alpha   90.00
_cell.angle_beta   90.00
_cell.angle_gamma   90.00
#
_symmetry.space_group_name_H-M   'P 1'
#
loop_
_entity.id
_entity.type
_entity.pdbx_description
1 polymer ?
#
loop_
_entity_poly.entity_id
_entity_poly.type
_entity_poly.pdbx_seq_one_letter_code
_entity_poly.pdbx_strand_id
1 'polypeptide(L)'
;MFDNWQWTFAYPAVILALIVPLWVVSRWRPGFGRRTAIVTTLTVGVVYLTWRVLFTIPTDNRANTITGVTLLVVEIIGFTQFVMFYVIQWRPFSGRHVPLAVFEEPPSVDVFIATYNEPVSTLRMTIAGAVGMRYPTNAVRVYICDDGGRAEVRALAEQYGVIHLTRKDHADAKAGNLNHALGVSDGDLIVTLDADMVPRPDFLERTVGPFKDPEMGFVQSPQAFYNEDPFQYNLFSGKALPNEQDFFMRTLQSGKARFNATIYVGSNAVFRRSALEKVGGFAVGVITEDLATGMLIQAAKYRTEFVPEVVAAGLSPESFADMLKQRDRWCRGNIQVARKWNPLTLPGLTPMQRWLYLDGFVYWYFGVFKMVYLLTPLLFLLFGVFALNASLEGLAVFWLPSFVSSMLCFRIVVGRRRSFAWSHIFEAALTPAIAFSAMAETVGLHVSAFNVTPKGVGSKRRVFHWRIALPHLVLLAMWVAGLIRVFAFSPQLIGRGALLINIAWSLYNVVGLVMSVAVCFDRPRLRSAERTRIHAALSVVFRELGAHQGEMVDLSLTGAYIAVPWSNQLRPGDLVKRNPAISALQIPGVGEVTGELRWIDSTEDEVTAGFWFDPLTPRQTVDIVRLITESPTWVRGDEEQKARLAAAGWRAVHGAARPTMPWRRSHVRVFSGTTVTLRLVAAYDRRGSASVGPDPDSITAVVQDIGFGGCLLTLSHRLEPGTLVSVEIPESLVEPEVAEVRWCKRRGRHYEAGLQFDRAQHSEHWNVVGAEVHARR
;
A
#
# COMPACT_ATOMS: atom_id res chain seq x y z
N MET A 1 27.15 27.82 34.86
CA MET A 1 27.71 28.49 33.68
C MET A 1 26.69 29.12 32.77
N PHE A 2 25.42 29.05 33.09
CA PHE A 2 24.30 29.65 32.31
C PHE A 2 23.32 30.42 33.22
N ASP A 3 23.86 31.24 34.13
CA ASP A 3 23.04 32.09 35.00
C ASP A 3 22.51 33.36 34.31
N ASN A 4 22.76 33.53 33.01
CA ASN A 4 22.26 34.66 32.25
C ASN A 4 21.04 34.26 31.43
N TRP A 5 19.85 34.57 31.92
CA TRP A 5 18.52 34.37 31.33
C TRP A 5 18.46 34.77 29.84
N GLN A 6 19.22 35.75 29.43
CA GLN A 6 19.26 36.26 28.05
C GLN A 6 19.81 35.23 27.03
N TRP A 7 20.79 34.39 27.38
CA TRP A 7 21.32 33.37 26.49
C TRP A 7 20.47 32.10 26.37
N THR A 8 19.66 31.81 27.39
CA THR A 8 18.75 30.62 27.40
C THR A 8 17.71 30.69 26.30
N PHE A 9 17.22 31.88 25.95
CA PHE A 9 16.25 32.06 24.87
C PHE A 9 16.87 32.53 23.55
N ALA A 10 18.05 33.16 23.58
CA ALA A 10 18.71 33.66 22.38
C ALA A 10 19.12 32.52 21.43
N TYR A 11 19.72 31.45 21.95
CA TYR A 11 20.16 30.33 21.12
C TYR A 11 19.00 29.61 20.37
N PRO A 12 17.92 29.15 21.03
CA PRO A 12 16.76 28.60 20.32
C PRO A 12 16.15 29.57 19.33
N ALA A 13 16.02 30.85 19.70
CA ALA A 13 15.46 31.87 18.84
C ALA A 13 16.32 32.11 17.59
N VAL A 14 17.65 32.16 17.74
CA VAL A 14 18.59 32.28 16.61
C VAL A 14 18.50 31.07 15.69
N ILE A 15 18.44 29.85 16.22
CA ILE A 15 18.31 28.64 15.41
C ILE A 15 16.99 28.64 14.65
N LEU A 16 15.88 28.96 15.30
CA LEU A 16 14.58 29.05 14.63
C LEU A 16 14.55 30.17 13.60
N ALA A 17 15.13 31.35 13.91
CA ALA A 17 15.27 32.46 12.97
C ALA A 17 16.13 32.12 11.74
N LEU A 18 17.10 31.21 11.86
CA LEU A 18 17.89 30.72 10.74
C LEU A 18 17.13 29.66 9.91
N ILE A 19 16.44 28.73 10.55
CA ILE A 19 15.84 27.57 9.88
C ILE A 19 14.58 27.93 9.12
N VAL A 20 13.74 28.83 9.65
CA VAL A 20 12.50 29.26 8.97
C VAL A 20 12.79 29.97 7.65
N PRO A 21 13.70 30.97 7.57
CA PRO A 21 14.12 31.54 6.29
C PRO A 21 14.74 30.51 5.34
N LEU A 22 15.54 29.56 5.85
CA LEU A 22 16.11 28.51 5.00
C LEU A 22 15.05 27.63 4.35
N TRP A 23 13.95 27.37 5.05
CA TRP A 23 12.81 26.68 4.47
C TRP A 23 12.15 27.50 3.32
N VAL A 24 12.06 28.82 3.47
CA VAL A 24 11.56 29.72 2.41
C VAL A 24 12.57 29.74 1.23
N VAL A 25 13.86 29.94 1.52
CA VAL A 25 14.93 29.95 0.51
C VAL A 25 15.03 28.63 -0.24
N SER A 26 14.76 27.49 0.41
CA SER A 26 14.77 26.19 -0.24
C SER A 26 13.74 26.05 -1.37
N ARG A 27 12.68 26.88 -1.37
CA ARG A 27 11.69 26.92 -2.47
C ARG A 27 12.20 27.67 -3.69
N TRP A 28 13.07 28.65 -3.49
CA TRP A 28 13.58 29.53 -4.56
C TRP A 28 14.96 29.09 -5.06
N ARG A 29 15.79 28.54 -4.17
CA ARG A 29 17.10 27.96 -4.48
C ARG A 29 17.26 26.60 -3.82
N PRO A 30 16.64 25.54 -4.39
CA PRO A 30 16.53 24.23 -3.73
C PRO A 30 17.87 23.61 -3.33
N GLY A 31 18.91 23.75 -4.18
CA GLY A 31 20.22 23.19 -3.91
C GLY A 31 20.94 23.87 -2.74
N PHE A 32 20.87 25.19 -2.66
CA PHE A 32 21.49 25.97 -1.58
C PHE A 32 20.73 25.75 -0.26
N GLY A 33 19.42 25.96 -0.26
CA GLY A 33 18.59 25.81 0.94
C GLY A 33 18.67 24.41 1.55
N ARG A 34 18.73 23.37 0.69
CA ARG A 34 18.91 21.98 1.12
C ARG A 34 20.25 21.78 1.87
N ARG A 35 21.38 22.21 1.28
CA ARG A 35 22.70 22.02 1.88
C ARG A 35 22.85 22.78 3.19
N THR A 36 22.38 24.02 3.21
CA THR A 36 22.45 24.86 4.42
C THR A 36 21.58 24.27 5.54
N ALA A 37 20.38 23.78 5.22
CA ALA A 37 19.53 23.10 6.20
C ALA A 37 20.19 21.83 6.76
N ILE A 38 20.85 21.03 5.90
CA ILE A 38 21.59 19.83 6.33
C ILE A 38 22.73 20.23 7.29
N VAL A 39 23.59 21.18 6.91
CA VAL A 39 24.72 21.60 7.74
C VAL A 39 24.22 22.14 9.09
N THR A 40 23.23 23.05 9.07
CA THR A 40 22.66 23.61 10.31
C THR A 40 22.12 22.50 11.22
N THR A 41 21.36 21.55 10.66
CA THR A 41 20.77 20.46 11.44
C THR A 41 21.83 19.54 12.04
N LEU A 42 22.86 19.19 11.27
CA LEU A 42 23.96 18.37 11.78
C LEU A 42 24.77 19.11 12.87
N THR A 43 25.06 20.41 12.72
CA THR A 43 25.73 21.21 13.73
C THR A 43 24.91 21.25 15.02
N VAL A 44 23.63 21.58 14.93
CA VAL A 44 22.72 21.61 16.10
C VAL A 44 22.62 20.23 16.76
N GLY A 45 22.59 19.15 15.96
CA GLY A 45 22.58 17.77 16.45
C GLY A 45 23.85 17.41 17.22
N VAL A 46 25.03 17.83 16.75
CA VAL A 46 26.32 17.65 17.47
C VAL A 46 26.30 18.43 18.79
N VAL A 47 25.83 19.68 18.80
CA VAL A 47 25.70 20.48 20.03
C VAL A 47 24.78 19.78 21.03
N TYR A 48 23.64 19.27 20.56
CA TYR A 48 22.73 18.50 21.40
C TYR A 48 23.38 17.24 21.98
N LEU A 49 24.04 16.43 21.16
CA LEU A 49 24.69 15.20 21.64
C LEU A 49 25.87 15.48 22.59
N THR A 50 26.62 16.55 22.36
CA THR A 50 27.70 16.99 23.29
C THR A 50 27.11 17.33 24.66
N TRP A 51 26.00 18.11 24.68
CA TRP A 51 25.30 18.38 25.92
C TRP A 51 24.72 17.09 26.58
N ARG A 52 24.22 16.16 25.80
CA ARG A 52 23.72 14.87 26.30
C ARG A 52 24.79 14.06 26.99
N VAL A 53 25.97 13.96 26.37
CA VAL A 53 27.13 13.19 26.93
C VAL A 53 27.68 13.84 28.19
N LEU A 54 27.83 15.16 28.21
CA LEU A 54 28.56 15.84 29.27
C LEU A 54 27.68 16.17 30.50
N PHE A 55 26.38 16.38 30.34
CA PHE A 55 25.57 17.01 31.38
C PHE A 55 24.31 16.25 31.79
N THR A 56 23.93 15.19 31.06
CA THR A 56 22.56 14.65 31.25
C THR A 56 22.49 13.19 31.65
N ILE A 57 23.63 12.50 31.78
CA ILE A 57 23.68 11.12 32.25
C ILE A 57 23.39 11.10 33.76
N PRO A 58 22.32 10.42 34.22
CA PRO A 58 22.09 10.29 35.65
C PRO A 58 23.14 9.38 36.30
N THR A 59 23.68 9.79 37.44
CA THR A 59 24.72 9.04 38.19
C THR A 59 24.30 8.72 39.63
N ASP A 60 23.08 9.03 40.01
CA ASP A 60 22.52 8.90 41.35
C ASP A 60 22.31 7.44 41.79
N ASN A 61 21.94 6.54 40.83
CA ASN A 61 21.84 5.12 41.07
C ASN A 61 22.09 4.30 39.79
N ARG A 62 22.36 2.98 39.94
CA ARG A 62 22.72 2.10 38.82
C ARG A 62 21.60 1.98 37.78
N ALA A 63 20.34 1.93 38.20
CA ALA A 63 19.21 1.78 37.26
C ALA A 63 19.09 3.02 36.35
N ASN A 64 19.19 4.21 36.92
CA ASN A 64 19.15 5.46 36.20
C ASN A 64 20.34 5.57 35.22
N THR A 65 21.57 5.23 35.70
CA THR A 65 22.76 5.26 34.86
C THR A 65 22.65 4.29 33.68
N ILE A 66 22.25 3.04 33.90
CA ILE A 66 22.08 2.05 32.83
C ILE A 66 21.05 2.52 31.82
N THR A 67 19.89 3.00 32.28
CA THR A 67 18.82 3.47 31.39
C THR A 67 19.26 4.71 30.62
N GLY A 68 19.96 5.65 31.27
CA GLY A 68 20.48 6.86 30.65
C GLY A 68 21.53 6.58 29.59
N VAL A 69 22.49 5.70 29.88
CA VAL A 69 23.51 5.27 28.91
C VAL A 69 22.90 4.51 27.76
N THR A 70 21.94 3.61 28.02
CA THR A 70 21.22 2.87 26.96
C THR A 70 20.51 3.82 26.01
N LEU A 71 19.78 4.80 26.55
CA LEU A 71 19.11 5.81 25.73
C LEU A 71 20.11 6.62 24.90
N LEU A 72 21.22 7.06 25.52
CA LEU A 72 22.27 7.82 24.82
C LEU A 72 22.92 7.03 23.69
N VAL A 73 23.20 5.74 23.89
CA VAL A 73 23.77 4.86 22.85
C VAL A 73 22.81 4.79 21.66
N VAL A 74 21.51 4.61 21.91
CA VAL A 74 20.49 4.59 20.84
C VAL A 74 20.41 5.94 20.12
N GLU A 75 20.50 7.06 20.83
CA GLU A 75 20.53 8.41 20.23
C GLU A 75 21.76 8.61 19.34
N ILE A 76 22.95 8.16 19.77
CA ILE A 76 24.18 8.23 18.97
C ILE A 76 24.07 7.38 17.69
N ILE A 77 23.56 6.15 17.79
CA ILE A 77 23.32 5.30 16.62
C ILE A 77 22.33 5.98 15.67
N GLY A 78 21.21 6.47 16.19
CA GLY A 78 20.21 7.18 15.40
C GLY A 78 20.78 8.43 14.72
N PHE A 79 21.62 9.21 15.41
CA PHE A 79 22.30 10.37 14.82
C PHE A 79 23.28 9.96 13.72
N THR A 80 24.02 8.86 13.89
CA THR A 80 24.92 8.34 12.87
C THR A 80 24.15 7.94 11.59
N GLN A 81 23.02 7.25 11.73
CA GLN A 81 22.15 6.93 10.60
C GLN A 81 21.57 8.20 9.95
N PHE A 82 21.25 9.20 10.75
CA PHE A 82 20.77 10.50 10.28
C PHE A 82 21.85 11.26 9.48
N VAL A 83 23.11 11.23 9.93
CA VAL A 83 24.25 11.76 9.17
C VAL A 83 24.38 11.06 7.82
N MET A 84 24.32 9.72 7.79
CA MET A 84 24.39 8.95 6.56
C MET A 84 23.24 9.29 5.60
N PHE A 85 22.01 9.40 6.12
CA PHE A 85 20.87 9.84 5.34
C PHE A 85 21.15 11.20 4.66
N TYR A 86 21.70 12.19 5.38
CA TYR A 86 21.99 13.49 4.80
C TYR A 86 23.19 13.49 3.84
N VAL A 87 24.16 12.64 4.06
CA VAL A 87 25.26 12.45 3.11
C VAL A 87 24.76 11.97 1.76
N ILE A 88 23.91 10.93 1.73
CA ILE A 88 23.33 10.43 0.48
C ILE A 88 22.34 11.41 -0.14
N GLN A 89 21.75 12.29 0.66
CA GLN A 89 20.78 13.30 0.22
C GLN A 89 21.40 14.69 -0.01
N TRP A 90 22.73 14.84 0.04
CA TRP A 90 23.44 16.12 -0.11
C TRP A 90 23.11 16.88 -1.40
N ARG A 91 22.89 16.16 -2.48
CA ARG A 91 22.44 16.72 -3.77
C ARG A 91 21.18 15.95 -4.22
N PRO A 92 20.22 16.64 -4.88
CA PRO A 92 19.11 15.92 -5.53
C PRO A 92 19.68 14.89 -6.51
N PHE A 93 19.07 13.72 -6.54
CA PHE A 93 19.35 12.72 -7.55
C PHE A 93 18.45 12.98 -8.76
N SER A 94 19.05 13.13 -9.92
CA SER A 94 18.36 13.08 -11.21
C SER A 94 18.91 11.86 -11.93
N GLY A 95 18.11 10.84 -12.14
CA GLY A 95 18.49 9.68 -12.95
C GLY A 95 18.93 10.13 -14.33
N ARG A 96 19.95 9.49 -14.87
CA ARG A 96 20.39 9.74 -16.24
C ARG A 96 19.59 8.83 -17.19
N HIS A 97 18.69 9.42 -17.95
CA HIS A 97 18.04 8.65 -19.01
C HIS A 97 19.02 8.45 -20.18
N VAL A 98 19.35 7.20 -20.47
CA VAL A 98 20.13 6.80 -21.63
C VAL A 98 19.17 6.07 -22.58
N PRO A 99 18.85 6.66 -23.75
CA PRO A 99 17.88 6.09 -24.69
C PRO A 99 18.43 4.81 -25.34
N LEU A 100 17.56 3.92 -25.81
CA LEU A 100 17.95 2.70 -26.54
C LEU A 100 18.72 3.00 -27.84
N ALA A 101 18.49 4.15 -28.46
CA ALA A 101 19.16 4.58 -29.71
C ALA A 101 20.69 4.70 -29.58
N VAL A 102 21.28 4.53 -28.37
CA VAL A 102 22.73 4.43 -28.20
C VAL A 102 23.32 3.12 -28.74
N PHE A 103 22.47 2.11 -28.96
CA PHE A 103 22.87 0.84 -29.58
C PHE A 103 22.55 0.85 -31.07
N GLU A 104 23.45 0.33 -31.89
CA GLU A 104 23.18 0.01 -33.29
C GLU A 104 22.26 -1.22 -33.36
N GLU A 105 22.62 -2.26 -32.58
CA GLU A 105 21.78 -3.42 -32.34
C GLU A 105 21.53 -3.54 -30.82
N PRO A 106 20.27 -3.44 -30.34
CA PRO A 106 19.96 -3.61 -28.96
C PRO A 106 20.28 -5.03 -28.46
N PRO A 107 20.85 -5.20 -27.24
CA PRO A 107 21.21 -6.50 -26.70
C PRO A 107 19.99 -7.40 -26.50
N SER A 108 20.18 -8.71 -26.58
CA SER A 108 19.15 -9.71 -26.30
C SER A 108 18.78 -9.71 -24.82
N VAL A 109 17.48 -9.89 -24.52
CA VAL A 109 16.93 -9.79 -23.15
C VAL A 109 16.11 -11.02 -22.81
N ASP A 110 16.47 -11.71 -21.74
CA ASP A 110 15.69 -12.77 -21.13
C ASP A 110 14.95 -12.24 -19.90
N VAL A 111 13.62 -12.33 -19.90
CA VAL A 111 12.76 -11.84 -18.81
C VAL A 111 12.32 -13.03 -17.96
N PHE A 112 12.80 -13.10 -16.73
CA PHE A 112 12.48 -14.17 -15.77
C PHE A 112 11.35 -13.72 -14.84
N ILE A 113 10.20 -14.39 -14.90
CA ILE A 113 9.07 -14.20 -13.99
C ILE A 113 9.07 -15.38 -13.03
N ALA A 114 9.52 -15.14 -11.79
CA ALA A 114 9.58 -16.18 -10.77
C ALA A 114 8.23 -16.37 -10.10
N THR A 115 7.73 -17.62 -10.06
CA THR A 115 6.46 -17.98 -9.42
C THR A 115 6.56 -19.33 -8.70
N TYR A 116 5.73 -19.52 -7.66
CA TYR A 116 5.62 -20.77 -6.91
C TYR A 116 4.17 -21.18 -6.71
N ASN A 117 3.38 -20.38 -6.01
CA ASN A 117 1.98 -20.65 -5.68
C ASN A 117 1.05 -19.42 -5.85
N GLU A 118 1.52 -18.37 -6.51
CA GLU A 118 0.73 -17.20 -6.75
C GLU A 118 -0.46 -17.53 -7.66
N PRO A 119 -1.63 -16.84 -7.47
CA PRO A 119 -2.80 -17.06 -8.31
C PRO A 119 -2.52 -16.82 -9.79
N VAL A 120 -3.06 -17.68 -10.66
CA VAL A 120 -2.93 -17.56 -12.12
C VAL A 120 -3.43 -16.20 -12.62
N SER A 121 -4.45 -15.63 -11.97
CA SER A 121 -4.96 -14.29 -12.31
C SER A 121 -3.95 -13.18 -12.08
N THR A 122 -3.12 -13.29 -11.04
CA THR A 122 -2.04 -12.34 -10.76
C THR A 122 -0.93 -12.50 -11.80
N LEU A 123 -0.49 -13.73 -12.04
CA LEU A 123 0.57 -14.04 -12.99
C LEU A 123 0.21 -13.62 -14.43
N ARG A 124 -1.06 -13.78 -14.84
CA ARG A 124 -1.59 -13.35 -16.14
C ARG A 124 -1.30 -11.86 -16.42
N MET A 125 -1.49 -11.01 -15.43
CA MET A 125 -1.26 -9.57 -15.58
C MET A 125 0.23 -9.25 -15.79
N THR A 126 1.11 -9.92 -15.06
CA THR A 126 2.56 -9.77 -15.19
C THR A 126 3.07 -10.27 -16.55
N ILE A 127 2.59 -11.45 -17.00
CA ILE A 127 2.92 -11.98 -18.33
C ILE A 127 2.45 -11.01 -19.42
N ALA A 128 1.21 -10.54 -19.35
CA ALA A 128 0.66 -9.61 -20.33
C ALA A 128 1.48 -8.30 -20.38
N GLY A 129 1.89 -7.78 -19.23
CA GLY A 129 2.80 -6.62 -19.15
C GLY A 129 4.16 -6.91 -19.78
N ALA A 130 4.76 -8.08 -19.50
CA ALA A 130 6.05 -8.47 -20.04
C ALA A 130 6.04 -8.65 -21.56
N VAL A 131 5.01 -9.30 -22.10
CA VAL A 131 4.80 -9.44 -23.55
C VAL A 131 4.51 -8.10 -24.21
N GLY A 132 3.87 -7.18 -23.49
CA GLY A 132 3.52 -5.83 -23.96
C GLY A 132 4.65 -4.80 -23.91
N MET A 133 5.86 -5.15 -23.46
CA MET A 133 7.00 -4.22 -23.43
C MET A 133 7.44 -3.83 -24.84
N ARG A 134 7.76 -2.55 -25.03
CA ARG A 134 8.31 -2.03 -26.29
C ARG A 134 9.82 -2.31 -26.38
N TYR A 135 10.17 -3.21 -27.26
CA TYR A 135 11.55 -3.59 -27.58
C TYR A 135 11.54 -4.35 -28.91
N PRO A 136 12.65 -4.43 -29.67
CA PRO A 136 12.70 -5.28 -30.86
C PRO A 136 12.29 -6.73 -30.54
N THR A 137 11.25 -7.23 -31.22
CA THR A 137 10.57 -8.50 -30.90
C THR A 137 11.48 -9.71 -30.90
N ASN A 138 12.48 -9.72 -31.77
CA ASN A 138 13.44 -10.84 -31.89
C ASN A 138 14.48 -10.86 -30.76
N ALA A 139 14.56 -9.82 -29.94
CA ALA A 139 15.58 -9.66 -28.92
C ALA A 139 15.04 -9.88 -27.49
N VAL A 140 13.74 -10.19 -27.31
CA VAL A 140 13.14 -10.42 -25.99
C VAL A 140 12.52 -11.82 -25.91
N ARG A 141 12.88 -12.56 -24.89
CA ARG A 141 12.25 -13.84 -24.53
C ARG A 141 11.74 -13.79 -23.11
N VAL A 142 10.50 -14.24 -22.89
CA VAL A 142 9.86 -14.25 -21.56
C VAL A 142 9.80 -15.68 -21.06
N TYR A 143 10.32 -15.90 -19.86
CA TYR A 143 10.38 -17.19 -19.17
C TYR A 143 9.53 -17.14 -17.89
N ILE A 144 8.61 -18.08 -17.75
CA ILE A 144 7.91 -18.31 -16.48
C ILE A 144 8.67 -19.38 -15.73
N CYS A 145 9.36 -18.98 -14.67
CA CYS A 145 10.14 -19.85 -13.81
C CYS A 145 9.23 -20.40 -12.69
N ASP A 146 8.52 -21.51 -12.97
CA ASP A 146 7.47 -22.07 -12.11
C ASP A 146 7.99 -23.19 -11.21
N ASP A 147 8.36 -22.86 -9.98
CA ASP A 147 8.74 -23.82 -8.94
C ASP A 147 7.56 -24.69 -8.48
N GLY A 148 6.32 -24.32 -8.76
CA GLY A 148 5.14 -25.11 -8.46
C GLY A 148 4.86 -26.23 -9.48
N GLY A 149 5.44 -26.17 -10.66
CA GLY A 149 5.25 -27.17 -11.73
C GLY A 149 3.79 -27.32 -12.18
N ARG A 150 3.02 -26.22 -12.18
CA ARG A 150 1.56 -26.21 -12.31
C ARG A 150 1.10 -26.29 -13.76
N ALA A 151 0.18 -27.26 -14.05
CA ALA A 151 -0.39 -27.43 -15.38
C ALA A 151 -1.13 -26.18 -15.89
N GLU A 152 -1.81 -25.46 -15.00
CA GLU A 152 -2.52 -24.23 -15.30
C GLU A 152 -1.59 -23.07 -15.70
N VAL A 153 -0.37 -23.03 -15.12
CA VAL A 153 0.67 -22.06 -15.48
C VAL A 153 1.28 -22.41 -16.83
N ARG A 154 1.48 -23.70 -17.13
CA ARG A 154 1.91 -24.16 -18.46
C ARG A 154 0.91 -23.75 -19.54
N ALA A 155 -0.39 -24.03 -19.32
CA ALA A 155 -1.43 -23.63 -20.26
C ALA A 155 -1.49 -22.10 -20.45
N LEU A 156 -1.26 -21.33 -19.38
CA LEU A 156 -1.16 -19.88 -19.47
C LEU A 156 0.05 -19.44 -20.31
N ALA A 157 1.21 -20.08 -20.12
CA ALA A 157 2.41 -19.80 -20.90
C ALA A 157 2.20 -20.04 -22.40
N GLU A 158 1.57 -21.16 -22.74
CA GLU A 158 1.22 -21.53 -24.12
C GLU A 158 0.27 -20.47 -24.76
N GLN A 159 -0.73 -19.99 -24.02
CA GLN A 159 -1.66 -18.95 -24.48
C GLN A 159 -0.97 -17.66 -24.87
N TYR A 160 0.11 -17.26 -24.16
CA TYR A 160 0.86 -16.02 -24.41
C TYR A 160 2.10 -16.23 -25.26
N GLY A 161 2.43 -17.47 -25.68
CA GLY A 161 3.61 -17.78 -26.46
C GLY A 161 4.92 -17.55 -25.69
N VAL A 162 4.91 -17.77 -24.36
CA VAL A 162 6.08 -17.59 -23.48
C VAL A 162 6.61 -18.94 -23.00
N ILE A 163 7.88 -18.99 -22.57
CA ILE A 163 8.58 -20.22 -22.23
C ILE A 163 8.24 -20.58 -20.77
N HIS A 164 7.75 -21.81 -20.54
CA HIS A 164 7.51 -22.34 -19.20
C HIS A 164 8.68 -23.21 -18.76
N LEU A 165 9.33 -22.83 -17.65
CA LEU A 165 10.41 -23.56 -17.03
C LEU A 165 9.97 -24.15 -15.69
N THR A 166 10.34 -25.42 -15.47
CA THR A 166 10.15 -26.12 -14.19
C THR A 166 11.42 -26.83 -13.81
N ARG A 167 11.63 -27.08 -12.54
CA ARG A 167 12.75 -27.85 -12.01
C ARG A 167 12.27 -28.96 -11.07
N LYS A 168 13.08 -30.00 -10.88
CA LYS A 168 12.73 -31.16 -10.03
C LYS A 168 13.00 -30.89 -8.54
N ASP A 169 14.04 -30.13 -8.24
CA ASP A 169 14.37 -29.74 -6.88
C ASP A 169 13.92 -28.30 -6.62
N HIS A 170 13.69 -27.97 -5.37
CA HIS A 170 13.31 -26.63 -4.94
C HIS A 170 14.41 -25.99 -4.06
N ALA A 171 15.66 -26.46 -4.19
CA ALA A 171 16.79 -25.96 -3.43
C ALA A 171 16.95 -24.44 -3.65
N ASP A 172 17.27 -23.70 -2.59
CA ASP A 172 17.48 -22.25 -2.59
C ASP A 172 16.30 -21.42 -3.11
N ALA A 173 15.07 -21.98 -3.09
CA ALA A 173 13.83 -21.28 -3.41
C ALA A 173 13.96 -20.39 -4.68
N LYS A 174 13.64 -19.09 -4.58
CA LYS A 174 13.66 -18.15 -5.72
C LYS A 174 15.05 -18.02 -6.35
N ALA A 175 16.12 -17.94 -5.56
CA ALA A 175 17.49 -17.84 -6.10
C ALA A 175 17.86 -19.06 -6.94
N GLY A 176 17.56 -20.27 -6.44
CA GLY A 176 17.78 -21.50 -7.18
C GLY A 176 16.96 -21.58 -8.46
N ASN A 177 15.71 -21.10 -8.43
CA ASN A 177 14.84 -21.02 -9.60
C ASN A 177 15.39 -20.06 -10.68
N LEU A 178 15.84 -18.87 -10.27
CA LEU A 178 16.48 -17.91 -11.18
C LEU A 178 17.83 -18.42 -11.73
N ASN A 179 18.62 -19.14 -10.91
CA ASN A 179 19.87 -19.76 -11.35
C ASN A 179 19.62 -20.90 -12.35
N HIS A 180 18.55 -21.67 -12.18
CA HIS A 180 18.15 -22.67 -13.17
C HIS A 180 17.80 -21.98 -14.51
N ALA A 181 17.01 -20.93 -14.48
CA ALA A 181 16.65 -20.15 -15.68
C ALA A 181 17.90 -19.53 -16.33
N LEU A 182 18.84 -19.01 -15.55
CA LEU A 182 20.11 -18.46 -16.04
C LEU A 182 20.93 -19.51 -16.78
N GLY A 183 20.94 -20.77 -16.33
CA GLY A 183 21.68 -21.87 -16.92
C GLY A 183 21.10 -22.42 -18.23
N VAL A 184 19.80 -22.18 -18.51
CA VAL A 184 19.12 -22.68 -19.72
C VAL A 184 18.75 -21.58 -20.72
N SER A 185 19.11 -20.35 -20.43
CA SER A 185 18.89 -19.19 -21.28
C SER A 185 20.23 -18.60 -21.75
N ASP A 186 20.23 -17.68 -22.74
CA ASP A 186 21.44 -17.16 -23.38
C ASP A 186 21.41 -15.66 -23.72
N GLY A 187 20.37 -14.91 -23.26
CA GLY A 187 20.29 -13.48 -23.48
C GLY A 187 21.41 -12.69 -22.81
N ASP A 188 21.86 -11.61 -23.44
CA ASP A 188 22.92 -10.73 -22.92
C ASP A 188 22.53 -10.05 -21.61
N LEU A 189 21.25 -9.73 -21.49
CA LEU A 189 20.67 -9.10 -20.32
C LEU A 189 19.56 -9.98 -19.72
N ILE A 190 19.48 -9.96 -18.40
CA ILE A 190 18.48 -10.71 -17.62
C ILE A 190 17.61 -9.71 -16.89
N VAL A 191 16.30 -9.79 -17.08
CA VAL A 191 15.30 -9.06 -16.28
C VAL A 191 14.73 -9.98 -15.23
N THR A 192 14.58 -9.51 -14.00
CA THR A 192 13.89 -10.25 -12.93
C THR A 192 12.60 -9.55 -12.55
N LEU A 193 11.48 -10.30 -12.56
CA LEU A 193 10.17 -9.86 -12.13
C LEU A 193 9.57 -10.89 -11.14
N ASP A 194 8.94 -10.39 -10.08
CA ASP A 194 8.07 -11.22 -9.25
C ASP A 194 6.75 -11.51 -9.99
N ALA A 195 6.07 -12.58 -9.63
CA ALA A 195 4.82 -13.00 -10.25
C ALA A 195 3.70 -11.93 -10.26
N ASP A 196 3.80 -10.95 -9.38
CA ASP A 196 2.84 -9.86 -9.21
C ASP A 196 3.37 -8.48 -9.65
N MET A 197 4.58 -8.42 -10.20
CA MET A 197 5.20 -7.17 -10.68
C MET A 197 4.99 -6.98 -12.18
N VAL A 198 4.06 -6.09 -12.50
CA VAL A 198 3.64 -5.81 -13.88
C VAL A 198 4.54 -4.73 -14.47
N PRO A 199 5.34 -5.00 -15.51
CA PRO A 199 6.13 -3.97 -16.17
C PRO A 199 5.24 -3.09 -17.05
N ARG A 200 5.65 -1.83 -17.18
CA ARG A 200 5.08 -0.88 -18.15
C ARG A 200 5.64 -1.15 -19.55
N PRO A 201 4.96 -0.69 -20.59
CA PRO A 201 5.47 -0.82 -21.96
C PRO A 201 6.87 -0.21 -22.18
N ASP A 202 7.21 0.86 -21.46
CA ASP A 202 8.51 1.56 -21.56
C ASP A 202 9.59 1.01 -20.61
N PHE A 203 9.38 -0.14 -19.94
CA PHE A 203 10.32 -0.71 -18.97
C PHE A 203 11.72 -0.91 -19.57
N LEU A 204 11.84 -1.62 -20.69
CA LEU A 204 13.13 -1.88 -21.34
C LEU A 204 13.74 -0.62 -21.96
N GLU A 205 12.91 0.27 -22.53
CA GLU A 205 13.36 1.56 -23.05
C GLU A 205 14.06 2.42 -21.98
N ARG A 206 13.60 2.33 -20.73
CA ARG A 206 14.13 3.09 -19.61
C ARG A 206 15.31 2.45 -18.91
N THR A 207 15.44 1.13 -18.97
CA THR A 207 16.40 0.38 -18.14
C THR A 207 17.58 -0.19 -18.89
N VAL A 208 17.50 -0.40 -20.22
CA VAL A 208 18.55 -1.05 -21.00
C VAL A 208 19.67 -0.11 -21.43
N GLY A 209 19.35 1.16 -21.72
CA GLY A 209 20.34 2.13 -22.23
C GLY A 209 21.65 2.22 -21.44
N PRO A 210 21.66 2.19 -20.10
CA PRO A 210 22.89 2.22 -19.29
C PRO A 210 23.88 1.09 -19.58
N PHE A 211 23.44 -0.06 -20.13
CA PHE A 211 24.32 -1.19 -20.46
C PHE A 211 25.21 -0.96 -21.68
N LYS A 212 25.16 0.21 -22.32
CA LYS A 212 26.20 0.67 -23.25
C LYS A 212 27.55 0.74 -22.56
N ASP A 213 27.58 1.03 -21.25
CA ASP A 213 28.77 0.91 -20.42
C ASP A 213 29.04 -0.59 -20.12
N PRO A 214 30.18 -1.15 -20.55
CA PRO A 214 30.49 -2.57 -20.31
C PRO A 214 30.69 -2.92 -18.85
N GLU A 215 30.98 -1.94 -17.99
CA GLU A 215 31.10 -2.13 -16.53
C GLU A 215 29.74 -2.12 -15.81
N MET A 216 28.63 -1.82 -16.50
CA MET A 216 27.30 -1.83 -15.91
C MET A 216 26.90 -3.26 -15.57
N GLY A 217 26.75 -3.57 -14.27
CA GLY A 217 26.36 -4.88 -13.76
C GLY A 217 24.84 -5.04 -13.64
N PHE A 218 24.18 -4.05 -13.04
CA PHE A 218 22.72 -4.05 -13.00
C PHE A 218 22.12 -2.66 -12.91
N VAL A 219 20.86 -2.56 -13.36
CA VAL A 219 19.99 -1.38 -13.27
C VAL A 219 18.75 -1.77 -12.46
N GLN A 220 18.44 -1.00 -11.41
CA GLN A 220 17.27 -1.20 -10.56
C GLN A 220 16.27 -0.06 -10.77
N SER A 221 14.98 -0.38 -10.88
CA SER A 221 13.88 0.58 -10.77
C SER A 221 13.08 0.39 -9.49
N PRO A 222 12.27 1.37 -9.03
CA PRO A 222 11.49 1.25 -7.81
C PRO A 222 10.52 0.07 -7.85
N GLN A 223 10.37 -0.64 -6.73
CA GLN A 223 9.15 -1.41 -6.48
C GLN A 223 8.06 -0.44 -6.05
N ALA A 224 7.03 -0.28 -6.86
CA ALA A 224 5.83 0.48 -6.58
C ALA A 224 4.62 -0.44 -6.50
N PHE A 225 3.52 0.03 -5.91
CA PHE A 225 2.34 -0.79 -5.69
C PHE A 225 1.09 -0.07 -6.18
N TYR A 226 0.22 -0.79 -6.91
CA TYR A 226 -1.01 -0.24 -7.43
C TYR A 226 -2.21 -0.45 -6.48
N ASN A 227 -2.11 -1.36 -5.50
CA ASN A 227 -3.07 -1.50 -4.40
C ASN A 227 -2.64 -0.74 -3.15
N GLU A 228 -3.56 -0.55 -2.22
CA GLU A 228 -3.29 0.07 -0.92
C GLU A 228 -2.64 -0.92 0.04
N ASP A 229 -1.57 -0.48 0.73
CA ASP A 229 -0.99 -1.25 1.82
C ASP A 229 -1.91 -1.25 3.07
N PRO A 230 -1.63 -2.08 4.09
CA PRO A 230 -2.47 -2.15 5.28
C PRO A 230 -2.60 -0.82 6.05
N PHE A 231 -1.59 0.04 6.05
CA PHE A 231 -1.69 1.36 6.68
C PHE A 231 -2.63 2.28 5.89
N GLN A 232 -2.51 2.28 4.57
CA GLN A 232 -3.37 3.06 3.70
C GLN A 232 -4.83 2.58 3.80
N TYR A 233 -5.03 1.26 3.74
CA TYR A 233 -6.36 0.65 3.66
C TYR A 233 -7.06 0.60 5.00
N ASN A 234 -6.44 0.01 6.05
CA ASN A 234 -7.06 -0.20 7.35
C ASN A 234 -7.31 1.11 8.10
N LEU A 235 -6.43 2.12 7.93
CA LEU A 235 -6.58 3.43 8.55
C LEU A 235 -7.40 4.42 7.70
N PHE A 236 -8.05 3.97 6.62
CA PHE A 236 -8.85 4.81 5.70
C PHE A 236 -8.09 6.03 5.15
N SER A 237 -6.79 5.90 5.04
CA SER A 237 -5.91 7.00 4.63
C SER A 237 -5.69 7.02 3.11
N GLY A 238 -5.79 5.86 2.45
CA GLY A 238 -5.75 5.71 1.01
C GLY A 238 -4.76 6.65 0.31
N LYS A 239 -5.28 7.48 -0.57
CA LYS A 239 -4.50 8.47 -1.35
C LYS A 239 -3.80 9.55 -0.51
N ALA A 240 -4.23 9.77 0.75
CA ALA A 240 -3.63 10.78 1.61
C ALA A 240 -2.31 10.33 2.27
N LEU A 241 -1.95 9.06 2.15
CA LEU A 241 -0.74 8.46 2.73
C LEU A 241 0.08 7.78 1.62
N PRO A 242 1.37 8.10 1.46
CA PRO A 242 2.28 7.31 0.62
C PRO A 242 2.39 5.87 1.12
N ASN A 243 2.67 4.92 0.21
CA ASN A 243 2.98 3.56 0.61
C ASN A 243 4.18 3.55 1.57
N GLU A 244 4.18 2.65 2.54
CA GLU A 244 5.22 2.60 3.57
C GLU A 244 6.62 2.45 2.96
N GLN A 245 6.76 1.73 1.85
CA GLN A 245 8.04 1.49 1.17
C GLN A 245 8.51 2.63 0.26
N ASP A 246 7.65 3.57 -0.12
CA ASP A 246 8.02 4.65 -1.05
C ASP A 246 9.24 5.45 -0.63
N PHE A 247 9.42 5.64 0.67
CA PHE A 247 10.59 6.36 1.20
C PHE A 247 11.89 5.63 0.89
N PHE A 248 11.94 4.32 1.12
CA PHE A 248 13.10 3.51 0.78
C PHE A 248 13.31 3.45 -0.73
N MET A 249 12.27 3.09 -1.47
CA MET A 249 12.36 2.84 -2.91
C MET A 249 12.69 4.09 -3.72
N ARG A 250 12.14 5.25 -3.36
CA ARG A 250 12.30 6.47 -4.16
C ARG A 250 13.33 7.44 -3.60
N THR A 251 13.54 7.48 -2.26
CA THR A 251 14.41 8.47 -1.64
C THR A 251 15.78 7.88 -1.29
N LEU A 252 15.81 6.77 -0.57
CA LEU A 252 17.07 6.17 -0.13
C LEU A 252 17.84 5.54 -1.29
N GLN A 253 17.18 4.77 -2.16
CA GLN A 253 17.79 4.16 -3.34
C GLN A 253 18.43 5.20 -4.27
N SER A 254 17.70 6.27 -4.57
CA SER A 254 18.22 7.39 -5.39
C SER A 254 19.48 8.02 -4.78
N GLY A 255 19.50 8.15 -3.45
CA GLY A 255 20.70 8.66 -2.75
C GLY A 255 21.90 7.71 -2.81
N LYS A 256 21.67 6.41 -2.62
CA LYS A 256 22.68 5.35 -2.65
C LYS A 256 23.28 5.15 -4.04
N ALA A 257 22.49 5.31 -5.11
CA ALA A 257 22.95 5.16 -6.49
C ALA A 257 24.17 6.04 -6.82
N ARG A 258 24.26 7.23 -6.24
CA ARG A 258 25.39 8.16 -6.43
C ARG A 258 26.73 7.61 -5.95
N PHE A 259 26.70 6.63 -5.07
CA PHE A 259 27.89 6.00 -4.50
C PHE A 259 28.09 4.58 -5.03
N ASN A 260 27.45 4.25 -6.14
CA ASN A 260 27.43 2.89 -6.67
C ASN A 260 26.99 1.84 -5.62
N ALA A 261 25.97 2.19 -4.83
CA ALA A 261 25.45 1.36 -3.73
C ALA A 261 23.93 1.12 -3.87
N THR A 262 23.43 1.11 -5.12
CA THR A 262 22.05 0.71 -5.44
C THR A 262 21.81 -0.70 -4.92
N ILE A 263 20.71 -0.90 -4.20
CA ILE A 263 20.35 -2.22 -3.68
C ILE A 263 19.42 -2.92 -4.69
N TYR A 264 19.76 -4.13 -5.08
CA TYR A 264 18.83 -5.02 -5.76
C TYR A 264 17.77 -5.49 -4.76
N VAL A 265 16.49 -5.38 -5.11
CA VAL A 265 15.36 -5.61 -4.22
C VAL A 265 14.47 -6.79 -4.67
N GLY A 266 15.03 -7.71 -5.42
CA GLY A 266 14.40 -8.97 -5.81
C GLY A 266 13.58 -8.93 -7.10
N SER A 267 13.20 -7.75 -7.58
CA SER A 267 12.38 -7.58 -8.78
C SER A 267 12.66 -6.23 -9.46
N ASN A 268 12.11 -6.02 -10.67
CA ASN A 268 12.21 -4.77 -11.44
C ASN A 268 13.67 -4.36 -11.72
N ALA A 269 14.55 -5.33 -11.93
CA ALA A 269 15.95 -5.11 -12.22
C ALA A 269 16.37 -5.78 -13.53
N VAL A 270 17.34 -5.15 -14.18
CA VAL A 270 18.01 -5.68 -15.36
C VAL A 270 19.47 -5.93 -15.02
N PHE A 271 19.99 -7.07 -15.37
CA PHE A 271 21.37 -7.49 -15.11
C PHE A 271 22.11 -7.75 -16.41
N ARG A 272 23.41 -7.46 -16.41
CA ARG A 272 24.31 -8.04 -17.39
C ARG A 272 24.57 -9.50 -17.03
N ARG A 273 24.35 -10.43 -17.98
CA ARG A 273 24.58 -11.87 -17.77
C ARG A 273 26.00 -12.16 -17.24
N SER A 274 27.03 -11.61 -17.88
CA SER A 274 28.42 -11.83 -17.47
C SER A 274 28.75 -11.33 -16.08
N ALA A 275 28.00 -10.32 -15.56
CA ALA A 275 28.17 -9.86 -14.19
C ALA A 275 27.57 -10.84 -13.17
N LEU A 276 26.43 -11.47 -13.49
CA LEU A 276 25.86 -12.57 -12.69
C LEU A 276 26.77 -13.79 -12.71
N GLU A 277 27.22 -14.22 -13.88
CA GLU A 277 28.11 -15.37 -14.03
C GLU A 277 29.42 -15.19 -13.25
N LYS A 278 30.01 -13.98 -13.28
CA LYS A 278 31.25 -13.67 -12.54
C LYS A 278 31.11 -13.81 -11.02
N VAL A 279 29.93 -13.60 -10.47
CA VAL A 279 29.68 -13.76 -9.02
C VAL A 279 29.07 -15.10 -8.65
N GLY A 280 28.89 -16.03 -9.62
CA GLY A 280 28.34 -17.36 -9.42
C GLY A 280 26.82 -17.42 -9.47
N GLY A 281 26.18 -16.46 -10.15
CA GLY A 281 24.71 -16.35 -10.29
C GLY A 281 24.06 -15.54 -9.17
N PHE A 282 22.78 -15.80 -8.94
CA PHE A 282 22.03 -15.24 -7.81
C PHE A 282 22.49 -15.90 -6.52
N ALA A 283 22.74 -15.12 -5.47
CA ALA A 283 23.30 -15.59 -4.21
C ALA A 283 22.35 -16.57 -3.52
N VAL A 284 22.90 -17.65 -2.98
CA VAL A 284 22.14 -18.72 -2.32
C VAL A 284 22.49 -18.84 -0.83
N GLY A 285 21.66 -19.57 -0.07
CA GLY A 285 21.89 -19.87 1.34
C GLY A 285 21.66 -18.69 2.30
N VAL A 286 20.87 -17.71 1.90
CA VAL A 286 20.32 -16.61 2.72
C VAL A 286 18.90 -16.29 2.27
N ILE A 287 18.09 -15.68 3.14
CA ILE A 287 16.69 -15.36 2.84
C ILE A 287 16.56 -14.19 1.87
N THR A 288 17.45 -13.19 1.95
CA THR A 288 17.47 -12.03 1.07
C THR A 288 18.61 -12.15 0.06
N GLU A 289 18.42 -13.07 -0.88
CA GLU A 289 19.35 -13.37 -1.98
C GLU A 289 19.60 -12.15 -2.87
N ASP A 290 18.60 -11.29 -2.97
CA ASP A 290 18.60 -10.07 -3.76
C ASP A 290 19.65 -9.07 -3.25
N LEU A 291 19.57 -8.68 -1.99
CA LEU A 291 20.55 -7.81 -1.36
C LEU A 291 21.98 -8.37 -1.50
N ALA A 292 22.15 -9.68 -1.27
CA ALA A 292 23.43 -10.34 -1.37
C ALA A 292 23.97 -10.30 -2.81
N THR A 293 23.16 -10.65 -3.81
CA THR A 293 23.54 -10.62 -5.22
C THR A 293 23.98 -9.24 -5.66
N GLY A 294 23.21 -8.19 -5.32
CA GLY A 294 23.55 -6.81 -5.65
C GLY A 294 24.89 -6.38 -5.01
N MET A 295 25.12 -6.74 -3.75
CA MET A 295 26.37 -6.44 -3.02
C MET A 295 27.58 -7.16 -3.64
N LEU A 296 27.43 -8.43 -4.01
CA LEU A 296 28.51 -9.22 -4.63
C LEU A 296 28.90 -8.67 -6.01
N ILE A 297 27.93 -8.24 -6.83
CA ILE A 297 28.19 -7.61 -8.14
C ILE A 297 28.97 -6.31 -7.96
N GLN A 298 28.63 -5.49 -6.96
CA GLN A 298 29.39 -4.28 -6.64
C GLN A 298 30.79 -4.60 -6.09
N ALA A 299 30.93 -5.63 -5.26
CA ALA A 299 32.21 -6.12 -4.79
C ALA A 299 33.12 -6.62 -5.94
N ALA A 300 32.51 -7.20 -6.99
CA ALA A 300 33.18 -7.57 -8.23
C ALA A 300 33.53 -6.38 -9.15
N LYS A 301 33.36 -5.14 -8.65
CA LYS A 301 33.70 -3.86 -9.29
C LYS A 301 32.77 -3.44 -10.44
N TYR A 302 31.62 -4.08 -10.62
CA TYR A 302 30.65 -3.59 -11.57
C TYR A 302 29.93 -2.32 -11.06
N ARG A 303 29.50 -1.51 -12.00
CA ARG A 303 28.68 -0.33 -11.77
C ARG A 303 27.21 -0.72 -11.66
N THR A 304 26.47 0.07 -10.90
CA THR A 304 25.05 -0.10 -10.75
C THR A 304 24.33 1.25 -10.90
N GLU A 305 23.17 1.24 -11.52
CA GLU A 305 22.37 2.44 -11.76
C GLU A 305 20.99 2.28 -11.14
N PHE A 306 20.36 3.41 -10.83
CA PHE A 306 18.98 3.46 -10.36
C PHE A 306 18.14 4.35 -11.27
N VAL A 307 17.10 3.78 -11.86
CA VAL A 307 16.10 4.49 -12.66
C VAL A 307 14.99 4.92 -11.71
N PRO A 308 14.83 6.24 -11.42
CA PRO A 308 13.90 6.70 -10.40
C PRO A 308 12.43 6.65 -10.82
N GLU A 309 12.16 6.48 -12.12
CA GLU A 309 10.83 6.35 -12.67
C GLU A 309 10.21 5.00 -12.29
N VAL A 310 8.90 5.02 -12.04
CA VAL A 310 8.14 3.79 -11.82
C VAL A 310 7.83 3.16 -13.16
N VAL A 311 8.60 2.16 -13.54
CA VAL A 311 8.44 1.42 -14.80
C VAL A 311 7.84 0.02 -14.61
N ALA A 312 7.62 -0.39 -13.35
CA ALA A 312 6.85 -1.58 -13.00
C ALA A 312 6.18 -1.37 -11.65
N ALA A 313 5.01 -1.98 -11.45
CA ALA A 313 4.35 -1.97 -10.14
C ALA A 313 3.63 -3.30 -9.87
N GLY A 314 3.46 -3.61 -8.60
CA GLY A 314 2.92 -4.88 -8.15
C GLY A 314 1.91 -4.76 -7.03
N LEU A 315 1.72 -5.86 -6.30
CA LEU A 315 0.83 -5.95 -5.16
C LEU A 315 1.59 -5.79 -3.84
N SER A 316 1.16 -4.83 -3.03
CA SER A 316 1.49 -4.76 -1.62
C SER A 316 0.74 -5.85 -0.85
N PRO A 317 1.28 -6.36 0.28
CA PRO A 317 0.53 -7.25 1.17
C PRO A 317 -0.84 -6.65 1.52
N GLU A 318 -1.88 -7.47 1.53
CA GLU A 318 -3.25 -7.01 1.74
C GLU A 318 -3.67 -7.05 3.20
N SER A 319 -3.02 -7.87 4.04
CA SER A 319 -3.23 -7.94 5.48
C SER A 319 -2.03 -7.40 6.25
N PHE A 320 -2.26 -6.84 7.43
CA PHE A 320 -1.17 -6.39 8.30
C PHE A 320 -0.31 -7.57 8.79
N ALA A 321 -0.92 -8.72 9.01
CA ALA A 321 -0.20 -9.94 9.39
C ALA A 321 0.79 -10.39 8.30
N ASP A 322 0.40 -10.34 7.04
CA ASP A 322 1.28 -10.72 5.93
C ASP A 322 2.37 -9.68 5.68
N MET A 323 2.07 -8.40 5.90
CA MET A 323 3.09 -7.35 5.90
C MET A 323 4.15 -7.61 6.98
N LEU A 324 3.75 -7.97 8.21
CA LEU A 324 4.70 -8.31 9.28
C LEU A 324 5.57 -9.52 8.94
N LYS A 325 4.99 -10.59 8.37
CA LYS A 325 5.76 -11.77 7.91
C LYS A 325 6.81 -11.36 6.85
N GLN A 326 6.44 -10.46 5.95
CA GLN A 326 7.37 -9.95 4.94
C GLN A 326 8.51 -9.17 5.58
N ARG A 327 8.22 -8.30 6.56
CA ARG A 327 9.22 -7.51 7.28
C ARG A 327 10.12 -8.37 8.17
N ASP A 328 9.55 -9.39 8.85
CA ASP A 328 10.32 -10.39 9.60
C ASP A 328 11.35 -11.10 8.69
N ARG A 329 10.90 -11.58 7.55
CA ARG A 329 11.77 -12.23 6.55
C ARG A 329 12.91 -11.32 6.10
N TRP A 330 12.62 -10.05 5.79
CA TRP A 330 13.63 -9.08 5.39
C TRP A 330 14.61 -8.75 6.51
N CYS A 331 14.12 -8.58 7.73
CA CYS A 331 14.98 -8.35 8.90
C CYS A 331 15.98 -9.50 9.08
N ARG A 332 15.49 -10.72 9.17
CA ARG A 332 16.33 -11.93 9.34
C ARG A 332 17.29 -12.11 8.18
N GLY A 333 16.82 -12.00 6.94
CA GLY A 333 17.64 -12.16 5.75
C GLY A 333 18.77 -11.13 5.69
N ASN A 334 18.52 -9.87 6.01
CA ASN A 334 19.56 -8.85 6.06
C ASN A 334 20.65 -9.17 7.11
N ILE A 335 20.26 -9.65 8.30
CA ILE A 335 21.20 -10.07 9.34
C ILE A 335 22.02 -11.30 8.88
N GLN A 336 21.39 -12.25 8.18
CA GLN A 336 22.09 -13.40 7.58
C GLN A 336 23.11 -12.97 6.54
N VAL A 337 22.76 -12.02 5.65
CA VAL A 337 23.69 -11.46 4.66
C VAL A 337 24.87 -10.78 5.35
N ALA A 338 24.60 -9.95 6.37
CA ALA A 338 25.65 -9.27 7.14
C ALA A 338 26.62 -10.26 7.82
N ARG A 339 26.13 -11.42 8.26
CA ARG A 339 26.92 -12.48 8.86
C ARG A 339 27.74 -13.26 7.82
N LYS A 340 27.13 -13.63 6.69
CA LYS A 340 27.76 -14.43 5.63
C LYS A 340 28.76 -13.60 4.81
N TRP A 341 28.39 -12.36 4.49
CA TRP A 341 29.20 -11.42 3.71
C TRP A 341 29.31 -10.09 4.44
N ASN A 342 30.16 -10.05 5.47
CA ASN A 342 30.35 -8.83 6.25
C ASN A 342 30.88 -7.69 5.36
N PRO A 343 30.14 -6.57 5.20
CA PRO A 343 30.54 -5.50 4.30
C PRO A 343 31.85 -4.83 4.70
N LEU A 344 32.23 -4.86 5.99
CA LEU A 344 33.47 -4.27 6.47
C LEU A 344 34.68 -5.04 5.99
N THR A 345 34.57 -6.35 5.82
CA THR A 345 35.69 -7.22 5.43
C THR A 345 35.57 -7.74 3.99
N LEU A 346 34.41 -7.66 3.35
CA LEU A 346 34.20 -8.12 1.97
C LEU A 346 35.13 -7.35 1.02
N PRO A 347 36.07 -8.02 0.31
CA PRO A 347 36.95 -7.34 -0.63
C PRO A 347 36.16 -6.76 -1.80
N GLY A 348 36.70 -5.67 -2.37
CA GLY A 348 36.11 -5.03 -3.55
C GLY A 348 35.15 -3.88 -3.27
N LEU A 349 34.50 -3.82 -2.13
CA LEU A 349 33.65 -2.67 -1.78
C LEU A 349 34.49 -1.44 -1.46
N THR A 350 34.05 -0.27 -1.92
CA THR A 350 34.61 1.03 -1.52
C THR A 350 34.27 1.35 -0.06
N PRO A 351 35.02 2.23 0.65
CA PRO A 351 34.70 2.60 2.02
C PRO A 351 33.24 3.12 2.17
N MET A 352 32.77 3.90 1.20
CA MET A 352 31.40 4.42 1.25
C MET A 352 30.35 3.33 1.05
N GLN A 353 30.57 2.37 0.15
CA GLN A 353 29.69 1.20 0.01
C GLN A 353 29.64 0.39 1.30
N ARG A 354 30.79 0.12 1.92
CA ARG A 354 30.87 -0.59 3.21
C ARG A 354 30.02 0.09 4.27
N TRP A 355 30.13 1.39 4.38
CA TRP A 355 29.37 2.18 5.33
C TRP A 355 27.86 2.16 5.03
N LEU A 356 27.46 2.30 3.77
CA LEU A 356 26.05 2.29 3.35
C LEU A 356 25.37 0.93 3.52
N TYR A 357 26.12 -0.17 3.37
CA TYR A 357 25.62 -1.51 3.68
C TYR A 357 25.50 -1.72 5.19
N LEU A 358 26.53 -1.32 5.95
CA LEU A 358 26.46 -1.38 7.42
C LEU A 358 25.28 -0.60 7.96
N ASP A 359 25.05 0.63 7.50
CA ASP A 359 23.89 1.45 7.86
C ASP A 359 22.56 0.72 7.55
N GLY A 360 22.47 0.09 6.38
CA GLY A 360 21.31 -0.72 6.00
C GLY A 360 21.08 -1.93 6.91
N PHE A 361 22.12 -2.59 7.40
CA PHE A 361 22.00 -3.70 8.34
C PHE A 361 21.63 -3.21 9.75
N VAL A 362 22.23 -2.13 10.21
CA VAL A 362 21.89 -1.48 11.50
C VAL A 362 20.46 -0.98 11.50
N TYR A 363 19.94 -0.53 10.37
CA TYR A 363 18.53 -0.13 10.25
C TYR A 363 17.57 -1.20 10.77
N TRP A 364 17.79 -2.50 10.51
CA TRP A 364 16.90 -3.57 10.94
C TRP A 364 16.79 -3.75 12.45
N TYR A 365 17.67 -3.10 13.22
CA TYR A 365 17.57 -3.00 14.69
C TYR A 365 16.68 -1.83 15.14
N PHE A 366 16.02 -1.12 14.22
CA PHE A 366 15.13 0.01 14.57
C PHE A 366 14.05 -0.40 15.58
N GLY A 367 13.55 -1.63 15.51
CA GLY A 367 12.58 -2.16 16.47
C GLY A 367 13.15 -2.19 17.89
N VAL A 368 14.41 -2.59 18.06
CA VAL A 368 15.11 -2.58 19.35
C VAL A 368 15.29 -1.14 19.86
N PHE A 369 15.77 -0.26 18.99
CA PHE A 369 15.96 1.15 19.34
C PHE A 369 14.65 1.84 19.70
N LYS A 370 13.60 1.59 18.91
CA LYS A 370 12.27 2.14 19.19
C LYS A 370 11.68 1.59 20.49
N MET A 371 11.95 0.33 20.83
CA MET A 371 11.52 -0.24 22.11
C MET A 371 12.15 0.51 23.27
N VAL A 372 13.43 0.91 23.20
CA VAL A 372 14.05 1.76 24.22
C VAL A 372 13.32 3.09 24.37
N TYR A 373 12.95 3.76 23.26
CA TYR A 373 12.17 5.00 23.29
C TYR A 373 10.75 4.81 23.85
N LEU A 374 10.12 3.66 23.64
CA LEU A 374 8.79 3.35 24.17
C LEU A 374 8.84 3.03 25.67
N LEU A 375 9.87 2.30 26.12
CA LEU A 375 9.99 1.84 27.50
C LEU A 375 10.54 2.93 28.43
N THR A 376 11.41 3.80 27.97
CA THR A 376 12.06 4.83 28.83
C THR A 376 11.07 5.67 29.63
N PRO A 377 10.01 6.30 29.06
CA PRO A 377 9.02 7.02 29.86
C PRO A 377 8.17 6.11 30.75
N LEU A 378 7.97 4.85 30.37
CA LEU A 378 7.25 3.87 31.19
C LEU A 378 8.05 3.48 32.43
N LEU A 379 9.37 3.32 32.31
CA LEU A 379 10.26 3.07 33.46
C LEU A 379 10.18 4.21 34.47
N PHE A 380 10.10 5.45 34.00
CA PHE A 380 9.89 6.60 34.88
C PHE A 380 8.51 6.57 35.55
N LEU A 381 7.44 6.42 34.78
CA LEU A 381 6.09 6.45 35.31
C LEU A 381 5.79 5.29 36.29
N LEU A 382 6.31 4.08 36.01
CA LEU A 382 6.05 2.88 36.80
C LEU A 382 7.01 2.70 37.96
N PHE A 383 8.29 3.08 37.80
CA PHE A 383 9.32 2.74 38.77
C PHE A 383 10.11 3.96 39.28
N GLY A 384 9.88 5.16 38.72
CA GLY A 384 10.66 6.37 39.05
C GLY A 384 12.09 6.34 38.50
N VAL A 385 12.40 5.50 37.51
CA VAL A 385 13.74 5.39 36.90
C VAL A 385 13.92 6.49 35.87
N PHE A 386 14.95 7.32 36.07
CA PHE A 386 15.28 8.45 35.19
C PHE A 386 16.30 8.03 34.14
N ALA A 387 16.02 8.29 32.86
CA ALA A 387 16.97 8.13 31.78
C ALA A 387 17.68 9.43 31.42
N LEU A 388 17.22 10.55 31.94
CA LEU A 388 17.70 11.87 31.58
C LEU A 388 17.70 12.80 32.80
N ASN A 389 18.87 13.29 33.17
CA ASN A 389 19.00 14.33 34.19
C ASN A 389 19.09 15.71 33.48
N ALA A 390 17.92 16.30 33.18
CA ALA A 390 17.83 17.57 32.50
C ALA A 390 16.70 18.43 33.02
N SER A 391 16.91 19.75 33.05
CA SER A 391 15.86 20.72 33.31
C SER A 391 15.02 20.99 32.05
N LEU A 392 13.80 21.53 32.23
CA LEU A 392 12.98 21.98 31.10
C LEU A 392 13.69 23.04 30.25
N GLU A 393 14.45 23.92 30.90
CA GLU A 393 15.26 24.94 30.23
C GLU A 393 16.36 24.30 29.35
N GLY A 394 17.10 23.32 29.89
CA GLY A 394 18.10 22.57 29.15
C GLY A 394 17.51 21.88 27.91
N LEU A 395 16.33 21.29 28.03
CA LEU A 395 15.62 20.72 26.87
C LEU A 395 15.16 21.78 25.88
N ALA A 396 14.66 22.91 26.36
CA ALA A 396 14.23 24.02 25.47
C ALA A 396 15.44 24.60 24.71
N VAL A 397 16.63 24.65 25.32
CA VAL A 397 17.86 25.17 24.71
C VAL A 397 18.48 24.18 23.75
N PHE A 398 18.62 22.91 24.11
CA PHE A 398 19.42 21.95 23.34
C PHE A 398 18.58 20.96 22.51
N TRP A 399 17.56 20.36 23.12
CA TRP A 399 16.75 19.35 22.45
C TRP A 399 15.76 19.94 21.44
N LEU A 400 15.01 20.99 21.84
CA LEU A 400 13.96 21.56 20.99
C LEU A 400 14.49 22.11 19.65
N PRO A 401 15.61 22.88 19.61
CA PRO A 401 16.20 23.32 18.35
C PRO A 401 16.68 22.14 17.49
N SER A 402 17.27 21.10 18.09
CA SER A 402 17.69 19.90 17.39
C SER A 402 16.50 19.16 16.77
N PHE A 403 15.42 18.99 17.52
CA PHE A 403 14.20 18.35 17.07
C PHE A 403 13.53 19.15 15.93
N VAL A 404 13.33 20.45 16.13
CA VAL A 404 12.68 21.32 15.12
C VAL A 404 13.52 21.41 13.85
N SER A 405 14.85 21.58 13.98
CA SER A 405 15.73 21.60 12.81
C SER A 405 15.70 20.30 12.03
N SER A 406 15.72 19.17 12.74
CA SER A 406 15.62 17.84 12.12
C SER A 406 14.29 17.66 11.36
N MET A 407 13.18 18.05 11.95
CA MET A 407 11.86 17.96 11.34
C MET A 407 11.75 18.85 10.09
N LEU A 408 12.24 20.09 10.16
CA LEU A 408 12.20 21.01 9.02
C LEU A 408 13.17 20.59 7.91
N CYS A 409 14.39 20.18 8.26
CA CYS A 409 15.35 19.67 7.30
C CYS A 409 14.85 18.40 6.60
N PHE A 410 14.26 17.45 7.34
CA PHE A 410 13.63 16.27 6.77
C PHE A 410 12.54 16.68 5.77
N ARG A 411 11.71 17.68 6.11
CA ARG A 411 10.68 18.21 5.22
C ARG A 411 11.27 18.86 3.95
N ILE A 412 12.40 19.57 4.05
CA ILE A 412 13.11 20.16 2.91
C ILE A 412 13.69 19.07 2.00
N VAL A 413 14.26 18.03 2.59
CA VAL A 413 14.99 16.98 1.87
C VAL A 413 14.06 15.95 1.24
N VAL A 414 13.04 15.50 1.97
CA VAL A 414 12.12 14.42 1.55
C VAL A 414 10.85 14.96 0.90
N GLY A 415 10.52 16.21 1.18
CA GLY A 415 9.30 16.84 0.66
C GLY A 415 8.04 16.23 1.28
N ARG A 416 7.09 15.83 0.41
CA ARG A 416 5.80 15.26 0.83
C ARG A 416 5.78 13.73 0.84
N ARG A 417 6.86 13.07 0.39
CA ARG A 417 6.93 11.60 0.26
C ARG A 417 6.90 10.85 1.60
N ARG A 418 7.32 11.47 2.67
CA ARG A 418 7.25 10.92 4.01
C ARG A 418 6.97 12.01 5.03
N SER A 419 6.10 11.73 5.98
CA SER A 419 5.81 12.58 7.14
C SER A 419 6.51 12.03 8.36
N PHE A 420 7.02 12.90 9.22
CA PHE A 420 7.67 12.51 10.48
C PHE A 420 6.69 11.74 11.40
N ALA A 421 5.44 12.23 11.48
CA ALA A 421 4.40 11.57 12.28
C ALA A 421 4.04 10.17 11.75
N TRP A 422 3.95 10.01 10.43
CA TRP A 422 3.70 8.70 9.83
C TRP A 422 4.87 7.74 9.98
N SER A 423 6.12 8.23 9.94
CA SER A 423 7.30 7.41 10.26
C SER A 423 7.20 6.83 11.67
N HIS A 424 6.79 7.65 12.65
CA HIS A 424 6.58 7.18 14.02
C HIS A 424 5.53 6.07 14.11
N ILE A 425 4.39 6.20 13.40
CA ILE A 425 3.31 5.21 13.40
C ILE A 425 3.77 3.90 12.75
N PHE A 426 4.41 3.97 11.57
CA PHE A 426 4.92 2.78 10.88
C PHE A 426 5.93 2.01 11.73
N GLU A 427 6.90 2.73 12.31
CA GLU A 427 7.88 2.12 13.21
C GLU A 427 7.24 1.54 14.46
N ALA A 428 6.32 2.28 15.12
CA ALA A 428 5.66 1.79 16.32
C ALA A 428 4.88 0.48 16.06
N ALA A 429 4.16 0.41 14.93
CA ALA A 429 3.38 -0.77 14.57
C ALA A 429 4.24 -2.02 14.30
N LEU A 430 5.41 -1.83 13.70
CA LEU A 430 6.33 -2.92 13.36
C LEU A 430 7.26 -3.30 14.54
N THR A 431 7.47 -2.40 15.50
CA THR A 431 8.50 -2.49 16.54
C THR A 431 8.52 -3.79 17.31
N PRO A 432 7.44 -4.30 17.95
CA PRO A 432 7.55 -5.50 18.77
C PRO A 432 7.99 -6.74 17.99
N ALA A 433 7.43 -6.89 16.77
CA ALA A 433 7.76 -8.04 15.92
C ALA A 433 9.21 -7.96 15.41
N ILE A 434 9.62 -6.78 14.88
CA ILE A 434 10.97 -6.61 14.31
C ILE A 434 12.04 -6.61 15.40
N ALA A 435 11.78 -6.06 16.60
CA ALA A 435 12.71 -6.19 17.73
C ALA A 435 12.98 -7.65 18.09
N PHE A 436 11.91 -8.45 18.17
CA PHE A 436 12.03 -9.88 18.43
C PHE A 436 12.79 -10.59 17.31
N SER A 437 12.47 -10.33 16.05
CA SER A 437 13.12 -10.94 14.88
C SER A 437 14.60 -10.64 14.82
N ALA A 438 14.97 -9.36 15.01
CA ALA A 438 16.36 -8.93 15.01
C ALA A 438 17.17 -9.58 16.12
N MET A 439 16.66 -9.58 17.34
CA MET A 439 17.35 -10.21 18.49
C MET A 439 17.45 -11.72 18.33
N ALA A 440 16.36 -12.39 17.97
CA ALA A 440 16.33 -13.83 17.76
C ALA A 440 17.34 -14.27 16.69
N GLU A 441 17.35 -13.60 15.53
CA GLU A 441 18.30 -13.91 14.46
C GLU A 441 19.75 -13.63 14.88
N THR A 442 20.00 -12.56 15.65
CA THR A 442 21.34 -12.21 16.14
C THR A 442 21.91 -13.27 17.07
N VAL A 443 21.09 -13.85 17.95
CA VAL A 443 21.53 -14.93 18.87
C VAL A 443 21.48 -16.33 18.25
N GLY A 444 21.17 -16.43 16.94
CA GLY A 444 21.19 -17.71 16.21
C GLY A 444 19.92 -18.54 16.33
N LEU A 445 18.81 -17.95 16.81
CA LEU A 445 17.50 -18.59 16.75
C LEU A 445 16.91 -18.45 15.33
N HIS A 446 17.42 -19.29 14.43
CA HIS A 446 17.02 -19.26 13.03
C HIS A 446 15.64 -19.89 12.84
N VAL A 447 14.77 -19.20 12.11
CA VAL A 447 13.57 -19.81 11.53
C VAL A 447 13.89 -20.14 10.09
N SER A 448 14.08 -21.42 9.80
CA SER A 448 14.55 -21.91 8.49
C SER A 448 13.44 -21.97 7.42
N ALA A 449 12.17 -21.76 7.77
CA ALA A 449 11.07 -21.90 6.82
C ALA A 449 10.90 -20.64 5.96
N PHE A 450 11.16 -20.75 4.67
CA PHE A 450 10.78 -19.77 3.67
C PHE A 450 9.26 -19.84 3.44
N ASN A 451 8.52 -18.93 4.07
CA ASN A 451 7.08 -18.83 3.84
C ASN A 451 6.81 -17.69 2.86
N VAL A 452 6.28 -18.03 1.69
CA VAL A 452 5.81 -17.05 0.69
C VAL A 452 4.68 -16.23 1.28
N THR A 453 4.75 -14.91 1.14
CA THR A 453 3.67 -14.00 1.56
C THR A 453 2.52 -14.09 0.56
N PRO A 454 1.31 -14.53 0.96
CA PRO A 454 0.16 -14.54 0.05
C PRO A 454 -0.14 -13.13 -0.47
N LYS A 455 -0.38 -13.02 -1.78
CA LYS A 455 -0.76 -11.77 -2.45
C LYS A 455 -2.00 -12.02 -3.31
N GLY A 456 -2.89 -11.03 -3.42
CA GLY A 456 -4.12 -11.16 -4.21
C GLY A 456 -5.18 -12.07 -3.58
N VAL A 457 -5.06 -12.41 -2.30
CA VAL A 457 -6.00 -13.28 -1.55
C VAL A 457 -6.59 -12.50 -0.38
N GLY A 458 -7.19 -11.34 -0.66
CA GLY A 458 -7.78 -10.49 0.37
C GLY A 458 -8.88 -11.19 1.17
N SER A 459 -8.90 -10.96 2.49
CA SER A 459 -9.97 -11.48 3.34
C SER A 459 -11.32 -10.82 2.99
N LYS A 460 -12.37 -11.63 2.83
CA LYS A 460 -13.74 -11.15 2.65
C LYS A 460 -14.42 -10.76 3.97
N ARG A 461 -13.77 -11.00 5.11
CA ARG A 461 -14.29 -10.71 6.45
C ARG A 461 -13.36 -9.74 7.19
N ARG A 462 -13.90 -9.03 8.17
CA ARG A 462 -13.09 -8.27 9.12
C ARG A 462 -12.34 -9.22 10.03
N VAL A 463 -11.02 -8.98 10.18
CA VAL A 463 -10.16 -9.80 11.04
C VAL A 463 -9.42 -8.86 12.00
N PHE A 464 -9.50 -9.14 13.29
CA PHE A 464 -8.68 -8.47 14.29
C PHE A 464 -7.52 -9.40 14.68
N HIS A 465 -6.30 -8.99 14.37
CA HIS A 465 -5.09 -9.73 14.69
C HIS A 465 -4.65 -9.50 16.12
N TRP A 466 -5.44 -10.02 17.10
CA TRP A 466 -5.26 -9.76 18.53
C TRP A 466 -3.87 -10.13 19.06
N ARG A 467 -3.24 -11.21 18.54
CA ARG A 467 -1.89 -11.63 18.94
C ARG A 467 -0.82 -10.60 18.52
N ILE A 468 -1.00 -9.94 17.39
CA ILE A 468 -0.13 -8.87 16.91
C ILE A 468 -0.39 -7.58 17.69
N ALA A 469 -1.65 -7.30 18.03
CA ALA A 469 -2.03 -6.13 18.82
C ALA A 469 -1.62 -6.24 20.30
N LEU A 470 -1.48 -7.46 20.84
CA LEU A 470 -1.24 -7.70 22.27
C LEU A 470 -0.04 -6.94 22.86
N PRO A 471 1.17 -6.94 22.24
CA PRO A 471 2.29 -6.17 22.79
C PRO A 471 1.99 -4.66 22.89
N HIS A 472 1.28 -4.09 21.90
CA HIS A 472 0.88 -2.69 21.92
C HIS A 472 -0.16 -2.39 23.01
N LEU A 473 -1.12 -3.30 23.19
CA LEU A 473 -2.13 -3.21 24.27
C LEU A 473 -1.49 -3.31 25.65
N VAL A 474 -0.49 -4.19 25.83
CA VAL A 474 0.29 -4.28 27.07
C VAL A 474 1.02 -2.96 27.36
N LEU A 475 1.70 -2.38 26.38
CA LEU A 475 2.38 -1.09 26.54
C LEU A 475 1.39 0.04 26.88
N LEU A 476 0.20 0.05 26.27
CA LEU A 476 -0.86 1.00 26.61
C LEU A 476 -1.38 0.79 28.02
N ALA A 477 -1.59 -0.45 28.46
CA ALA A 477 -2.01 -0.76 29.82
C ALA A 477 -0.94 -0.34 30.85
N MET A 478 0.34 -0.58 30.57
CA MET A 478 1.47 -0.12 31.39
C MET A 478 1.49 1.42 31.49
N TRP A 479 1.19 2.12 30.41
CA TRP A 479 1.10 3.58 30.41
C TRP A 479 -0.03 4.08 31.32
N VAL A 480 -1.24 3.46 31.23
CA VAL A 480 -2.36 3.79 32.11
C VAL A 480 -2.01 3.52 33.57
N ALA A 481 -1.41 2.35 33.86
CA ALA A 481 -0.95 2.00 35.20
C ALA A 481 0.09 2.99 35.74
N GLY A 482 1.03 3.43 34.90
CA GLY A 482 2.01 4.43 35.26
C GLY A 482 1.40 5.80 35.61
N LEU A 483 0.41 6.25 34.86
CA LEU A 483 -0.34 7.47 35.18
C LEU A 483 -1.11 7.35 36.50
N ILE A 484 -1.82 6.25 36.69
CA ILE A 484 -2.54 5.99 37.94
C ILE A 484 -1.56 6.04 39.11
N ARG A 485 -0.42 5.36 39.01
CA ARG A 485 0.62 5.39 40.07
C ARG A 485 1.06 6.82 40.38
N VAL A 486 1.37 7.62 39.38
CA VAL A 486 1.88 8.99 39.54
C VAL A 486 0.83 9.89 40.19
N PHE A 487 -0.39 9.90 39.67
CA PHE A 487 -1.42 10.84 40.14
C PHE A 487 -2.13 10.39 41.42
N ALA A 488 -2.30 9.07 41.66
CA ALA A 488 -3.00 8.57 42.84
C ALA A 488 -2.09 8.33 44.04
N PHE A 489 -0.83 7.90 43.82
CA PHE A 489 0.02 7.40 44.91
C PHE A 489 1.34 8.17 45.12
N SER A 490 1.74 9.08 44.22
CA SER A 490 3.03 9.75 44.33
C SER A 490 3.04 11.23 43.89
N PRO A 491 2.02 12.03 44.21
CA PRO A 491 1.90 13.38 43.64
C PRO A 491 2.98 14.36 44.11
N GLN A 492 3.68 14.07 45.26
CA GLN A 492 4.66 14.99 45.86
C GLN A 492 6.12 14.61 45.62
N LEU A 493 6.42 13.40 45.15
CA LEU A 493 7.78 12.85 45.02
C LEU A 493 8.46 13.16 43.68
N ILE A 494 7.72 13.65 42.69
CA ILE A 494 8.23 13.81 41.34
C ILE A 494 8.34 15.29 40.99
N GLY A 495 9.53 15.75 40.62
CA GLY A 495 9.74 17.10 40.13
C GLY A 495 8.84 17.41 38.93
N ARG A 496 8.09 18.51 38.98
CA ARG A 496 7.09 18.92 37.96
C ARG A 496 7.67 18.92 36.53
N GLY A 497 8.93 19.31 36.38
CA GLY A 497 9.61 19.33 35.08
C GLY A 497 9.80 17.94 34.47
N ALA A 498 10.34 17.00 35.25
CA ALA A 498 10.56 15.62 34.80
C ALA A 498 9.24 14.93 34.46
N LEU A 499 8.18 15.18 35.24
CA LEU A 499 6.85 14.64 34.98
C LEU A 499 6.28 15.15 33.65
N LEU A 500 6.33 16.46 33.40
CA LEU A 500 5.85 17.05 32.15
C LEU A 500 6.55 16.50 30.91
N ILE A 501 7.89 16.33 30.98
CA ILE A 501 8.70 15.75 29.91
C ILE A 501 8.23 14.33 29.59
N ASN A 502 8.12 13.49 30.62
CA ASN A 502 7.76 12.08 30.42
C ASN A 502 6.28 11.91 30.00
N ILE A 503 5.36 12.77 30.43
CA ILE A 503 3.98 12.78 29.95
C ILE A 503 3.94 13.20 28.47
N ALA A 504 4.62 14.27 28.08
CA ALA A 504 4.65 14.72 26.69
C ALA A 504 5.21 13.63 25.75
N TRP A 505 6.31 12.97 26.18
CA TRP A 505 6.89 11.85 25.44
C TRP A 505 5.98 10.64 25.38
N SER A 506 5.32 10.32 26.50
CA SER A 506 4.33 9.24 26.56
C SER A 506 3.14 9.49 25.66
N LEU A 507 2.60 10.71 25.62
CA LEU A 507 1.50 11.07 24.70
C LEU A 507 1.90 10.88 23.24
N TYR A 508 3.12 11.28 22.87
CA TYR A 508 3.66 11.03 21.53
C TYR A 508 3.69 9.53 21.22
N ASN A 509 4.17 8.69 22.17
CA ASN A 509 4.24 7.25 22.00
C ASN A 509 2.85 6.61 21.94
N VAL A 510 1.90 7.06 22.78
CA VAL A 510 0.52 6.55 22.80
C VAL A 510 -0.17 6.72 21.45
N VAL A 511 0.04 7.84 20.75
CA VAL A 511 -0.49 8.03 19.40
C VAL A 511 0.00 6.90 18.47
N GLY A 512 1.29 6.59 18.50
CA GLY A 512 1.87 5.48 17.73
C GLY A 512 1.24 4.13 18.10
N LEU A 513 1.12 3.83 19.41
CA LEU A 513 0.57 2.57 19.89
C LEU A 513 -0.91 2.39 19.56
N VAL A 514 -1.73 3.43 19.72
CA VAL A 514 -3.16 3.40 19.36
C VAL A 514 -3.35 3.16 17.87
N MET A 515 -2.57 3.85 17.03
CA MET A 515 -2.61 3.64 15.57
C MET A 515 -2.10 2.24 15.19
N SER A 516 -1.15 1.68 15.95
CA SER A 516 -0.67 0.30 15.78
C SER A 516 -1.75 -0.73 16.07
N VAL A 517 -2.56 -0.52 17.12
CA VAL A 517 -3.72 -1.38 17.39
C VAL A 517 -4.77 -1.21 16.29
N ALA A 518 -5.00 0.01 15.82
CA ALA A 518 -5.98 0.28 14.76
C ALA A 518 -5.62 -0.41 13.42
N VAL A 519 -4.34 -0.47 13.04
CA VAL A 519 -3.92 -1.14 11.81
C VAL A 519 -4.07 -2.67 11.88
N CYS A 520 -4.12 -3.26 13.11
CA CYS A 520 -4.37 -4.68 13.31
C CYS A 520 -5.82 -5.12 12.97
N PHE A 521 -6.73 -4.18 12.68
CA PHE A 521 -8.07 -4.47 12.19
C PHE A 521 -8.07 -4.50 10.67
N ASP A 522 -7.89 -5.69 10.09
CA ASP A 522 -8.00 -5.86 8.64
C ASP A 522 -9.44 -5.68 8.18
N ARG A 523 -9.62 -4.83 7.18
CA ARG A 523 -10.89 -4.57 6.52
C ARG A 523 -11.10 -5.56 5.38
N PRO A 524 -12.37 -5.98 5.10
CA PRO A 524 -12.65 -6.87 3.98
C PRO A 524 -12.33 -6.21 2.64
N ARG A 525 -11.61 -6.93 1.78
CA ARG A 525 -11.37 -6.55 0.39
C ARG A 525 -12.37 -7.30 -0.48
N LEU A 526 -13.39 -6.58 -0.97
CA LEU A 526 -14.52 -7.17 -1.66
C LEU A 526 -14.34 -7.23 -3.19
N ARG A 527 -13.41 -6.45 -3.73
CA ARG A 527 -13.14 -6.41 -5.18
C ARG A 527 -12.19 -7.54 -5.57
N SER A 528 -12.49 -8.20 -6.68
CA SER A 528 -11.66 -9.26 -7.26
C SER A 528 -10.45 -8.71 -8.02
N ALA A 529 -10.50 -7.46 -8.47
CA ALA A 529 -9.42 -6.79 -9.19
C ALA A 529 -9.35 -5.32 -8.78
N GLU A 530 -8.14 -4.79 -8.73
CA GLU A 530 -7.91 -3.36 -8.55
C GLU A 530 -8.29 -2.60 -9.82
N ARG A 531 -8.82 -1.39 -9.63
CA ARG A 531 -9.29 -0.52 -10.70
C ARG A 531 -8.41 0.71 -10.82
N THR A 532 -8.04 1.03 -12.05
CA THR A 532 -7.26 2.22 -12.38
C THR A 532 -8.18 3.25 -13.06
N ARG A 533 -8.13 4.49 -12.64
CA ARG A 533 -8.84 5.58 -13.32
C ARG A 533 -8.16 5.87 -14.65
N ILE A 534 -8.95 5.90 -15.73
CA ILE A 534 -8.41 6.07 -17.10
C ILE A 534 -9.24 7.14 -17.79
N HIS A 535 -9.87 7.92 -17.64
CA HIS A 535 -10.60 8.95 -18.39
C HIS A 535 -10.31 8.88 -19.92
N ALA A 536 -10.95 7.96 -20.61
CA ALA A 536 -10.81 7.76 -22.03
C ALA A 536 -12.17 7.69 -22.72
N ALA A 537 -12.30 8.38 -23.85
CA ALA A 537 -13.48 8.25 -24.69
C ALA A 537 -13.60 6.81 -25.24
N LEU A 538 -14.81 6.28 -25.25
CA LEU A 538 -15.10 4.95 -25.80
C LEU A 538 -16.48 4.93 -26.44
N SER A 539 -16.76 3.91 -27.26
CA SER A 539 -18.10 3.64 -27.77
C SER A 539 -18.70 2.45 -27.00
N VAL A 540 -19.89 2.66 -26.45
CA VAL A 540 -20.67 1.63 -25.77
C VAL A 540 -21.70 1.10 -26.75
N VAL A 541 -21.66 -0.19 -27.06
CA VAL A 541 -22.60 -0.84 -27.97
C VAL A 541 -23.62 -1.63 -27.16
N PHE A 542 -24.82 -1.15 -27.14
CA PHE A 542 -25.96 -1.88 -26.57
C PHE A 542 -26.62 -2.74 -27.65
N ARG A 543 -26.94 -3.98 -27.34
CA ARG A 543 -27.45 -4.98 -28.30
C ARG A 543 -28.68 -4.51 -29.10
N GLU A 544 -29.57 -3.76 -28.48
CA GLU A 544 -30.83 -3.31 -29.10
C GLU A 544 -30.93 -1.80 -29.31
N LEU A 545 -30.01 -1.02 -28.71
CA LEU A 545 -30.02 0.44 -28.73
C LEU A 545 -28.93 1.04 -29.62
N GLY A 546 -28.00 0.22 -30.14
CA GLY A 546 -26.92 0.68 -31.00
C GLY A 546 -25.72 1.22 -30.23
N ALA A 547 -24.87 1.97 -30.94
CA ALA A 547 -23.62 2.50 -30.40
C ALA A 547 -23.81 3.91 -29.85
N HIS A 548 -23.32 4.16 -28.64
CA HIS A 548 -23.34 5.45 -27.95
C HIS A 548 -21.93 5.86 -27.52
N GLN A 549 -21.62 7.13 -27.62
CA GLN A 549 -20.36 7.68 -27.14
C GLN A 549 -20.42 7.82 -25.62
N GLY A 550 -19.35 7.38 -24.94
CA GLY A 550 -19.21 7.48 -23.49
C GLY A 550 -17.77 7.68 -23.06
N GLU A 551 -17.58 7.77 -21.77
CA GLU A 551 -16.28 7.89 -21.13
C GLU A 551 -16.01 6.67 -20.25
N MET A 552 -14.84 6.08 -20.36
CA MET A 552 -14.34 5.10 -19.41
C MET A 552 -13.72 5.82 -18.21
N VAL A 553 -14.30 5.65 -17.04
CA VAL A 553 -13.86 6.32 -15.80
C VAL A 553 -12.82 5.51 -15.06
N ASP A 554 -13.03 4.18 -14.98
CA ASP A 554 -12.01 3.25 -14.43
C ASP A 554 -12.01 1.92 -15.21
N LEU A 555 -10.86 1.24 -15.17
CA LEU A 555 -10.61 -0.02 -15.87
C LEU A 555 -9.90 -1.02 -14.96
N SER A 556 -10.24 -2.30 -15.11
CA SER A 556 -9.54 -3.46 -14.56
C SER A 556 -9.54 -4.60 -15.56
N LEU A 557 -8.84 -5.71 -15.27
CA LEU A 557 -8.91 -6.91 -16.13
C LEU A 557 -10.29 -7.58 -16.15
N THR A 558 -11.16 -7.30 -15.19
CA THR A 558 -12.47 -7.94 -15.07
C THR A 558 -13.63 -7.04 -15.47
N GLY A 559 -13.37 -5.77 -15.76
CA GLY A 559 -14.46 -4.86 -16.11
C GLY A 559 -14.07 -3.39 -16.06
N ALA A 560 -15.01 -2.55 -16.46
CA ALA A 560 -14.88 -1.11 -16.50
C ALA A 560 -16.05 -0.41 -15.77
N TYR A 561 -15.79 0.81 -15.32
CA TYR A 561 -16.79 1.78 -14.94
C TYR A 561 -16.88 2.82 -16.03
N ILE A 562 -18.07 3.00 -16.58
CA ILE A 562 -18.34 3.85 -17.72
C ILE A 562 -19.36 4.93 -17.37
N ALA A 563 -19.25 6.08 -18.00
CA ALA A 563 -20.23 7.16 -17.98
C ALA A 563 -20.69 7.43 -19.42
N VAL A 564 -22.00 7.50 -19.64
CA VAL A 564 -22.60 7.78 -20.94
C VAL A 564 -23.53 8.98 -20.80
N PRO A 565 -23.26 10.11 -21.49
CA PRO A 565 -24.15 11.27 -21.46
C PRO A 565 -25.55 10.92 -21.97
N TRP A 566 -26.58 11.55 -21.38
CA TRP A 566 -27.94 11.41 -21.87
C TRP A 566 -28.07 11.86 -23.33
N SER A 567 -28.83 11.09 -24.09
CA SER A 567 -29.24 11.47 -25.44
C SER A 567 -30.74 11.17 -25.65
N ASN A 568 -31.31 11.78 -26.66
CA ASN A 568 -32.71 11.48 -27.02
C ASN A 568 -32.95 10.00 -27.40
N GLN A 569 -31.86 9.26 -27.69
CA GLN A 569 -31.88 7.84 -28.05
C GLN A 569 -31.57 6.90 -26.87
N LEU A 570 -31.05 7.43 -25.75
CA LEU A 570 -30.71 6.64 -24.59
C LEU A 570 -31.28 7.28 -23.31
N ARG A 571 -32.38 6.69 -22.83
CA ARG A 571 -33.02 7.06 -21.56
C ARG A 571 -32.84 5.95 -20.52
N PRO A 572 -32.79 6.23 -19.22
CA PRO A 572 -32.64 5.20 -18.18
C PRO A 572 -33.67 4.07 -18.31
N GLY A 573 -34.92 4.41 -18.64
CA GLY A 573 -35.97 3.47 -18.83
C GLY A 573 -35.75 2.46 -19.97
N ASP A 574 -35.03 2.87 -21.02
CA ASP A 574 -34.73 1.99 -22.15
C ASP A 574 -33.69 0.93 -21.78
N LEU A 575 -32.73 1.28 -20.94
CA LEU A 575 -31.72 0.36 -20.41
C LEU A 575 -32.34 -0.70 -19.47
N VAL A 576 -33.39 -0.34 -18.74
CA VAL A 576 -34.05 -1.25 -17.82
C VAL A 576 -35.10 -2.12 -18.56
N LYS A 577 -35.86 -1.55 -19.50
CA LYS A 577 -36.95 -2.25 -20.24
C LYS A 577 -36.42 -3.38 -21.12
N ARG A 578 -35.26 -3.22 -21.73
CA ARG A 578 -34.75 -4.12 -22.77
C ARG A 578 -33.75 -5.15 -22.29
N ASN A 579 -33.54 -5.29 -20.97
CA ASN A 579 -32.59 -6.21 -20.37
C ASN A 579 -31.27 -6.25 -21.17
N PRO A 580 -30.38 -5.25 -21.05
CA PRO A 580 -29.15 -5.15 -21.84
C PRO A 580 -28.15 -6.20 -21.36
N ALA A 581 -28.49 -7.46 -21.46
CA ALA A 581 -27.72 -8.58 -20.94
C ALA A 581 -26.34 -8.63 -21.56
N ILE A 582 -26.23 -8.22 -22.81
CA ILE A 582 -24.97 -8.26 -23.55
C ILE A 582 -24.76 -6.93 -24.24
N SER A 583 -23.64 -6.34 -23.95
CA SER A 583 -23.14 -5.12 -24.56
C SER A 583 -21.68 -5.32 -24.89
N ALA A 584 -21.20 -4.54 -25.80
CA ALA A 584 -19.79 -4.50 -26.15
C ALA A 584 -19.25 -3.09 -25.88
N LEU A 585 -18.02 -3.00 -25.47
CA LEU A 585 -17.26 -1.75 -25.38
C LEU A 585 -16.23 -1.72 -26.51
N GLN A 586 -16.28 -0.69 -27.32
CA GLN A 586 -15.21 -0.39 -28.27
C GLN A 586 -14.15 0.46 -27.57
N ILE A 587 -13.13 -0.17 -27.03
CA ILE A 587 -12.07 0.48 -26.27
C ILE A 587 -10.93 0.86 -27.21
N PRO A 588 -10.53 2.15 -27.29
CA PRO A 588 -9.42 2.57 -28.15
C PRO A 588 -8.14 1.80 -27.82
N GLY A 589 -7.51 1.24 -28.85
CA GLY A 589 -6.28 0.45 -28.71
C GLY A 589 -6.47 -1.01 -28.28
N VAL A 590 -7.69 -1.43 -27.89
CA VAL A 590 -8.04 -2.82 -27.52
C VAL A 590 -8.97 -3.46 -28.54
N GLY A 591 -9.91 -2.66 -29.10
CA GLY A 591 -10.99 -3.14 -29.95
C GLY A 591 -12.26 -3.45 -29.17
N GLU A 592 -13.06 -4.38 -29.71
CA GLU A 592 -14.33 -4.78 -29.12
C GLU A 592 -14.11 -5.74 -27.94
N VAL A 593 -14.70 -5.39 -26.78
CA VAL A 593 -14.73 -6.22 -25.58
C VAL A 593 -16.19 -6.46 -25.19
N THR A 594 -16.60 -7.72 -25.20
CA THR A 594 -17.95 -8.14 -24.81
C THR A 594 -18.07 -8.31 -23.30
N GLY A 595 -19.30 -8.25 -22.78
CA GLY A 595 -19.55 -8.47 -21.36
C GLY A 595 -20.98 -8.12 -20.94
N GLU A 596 -21.18 -7.99 -19.63
CA GLU A 596 -22.47 -7.74 -19.01
C GLU A 596 -22.49 -6.47 -18.16
N LEU A 597 -23.58 -5.73 -18.23
CA LEU A 597 -23.88 -4.69 -17.26
C LEU A 597 -24.22 -5.30 -15.90
N ARG A 598 -23.55 -4.86 -14.84
CA ARG A 598 -23.77 -5.35 -13.47
C ARG A 598 -24.59 -4.40 -12.62
N TRP A 599 -24.53 -3.13 -12.89
CA TRP A 599 -25.31 -2.11 -12.21
C TRP A 599 -25.32 -0.84 -13.06
N ILE A 600 -26.36 -0.05 -12.89
CA ILE A 600 -26.56 1.25 -13.52
C ILE A 600 -26.90 2.24 -12.40
N ASP A 601 -26.34 3.42 -12.49
CA ASP A 601 -26.70 4.60 -11.71
C ASP A 601 -26.91 5.77 -12.65
N SER A 602 -27.80 6.67 -12.33
CA SER A 602 -28.13 7.80 -13.18
C SER A 602 -28.14 9.10 -12.40
N THR A 603 -27.51 10.12 -12.96
CA THR A 603 -27.62 11.51 -12.53
C THR A 603 -28.51 12.28 -13.49
N GLU A 604 -28.69 13.59 -13.29
CA GLU A 604 -29.47 14.45 -14.19
C GLU A 604 -28.88 14.53 -15.60
N ASP A 605 -27.56 14.38 -15.71
CA ASP A 605 -26.82 14.64 -16.96
C ASP A 605 -26.28 13.37 -17.63
N GLU A 606 -26.07 12.25 -16.89
CA GLU A 606 -25.41 11.05 -17.41
C GLU A 606 -25.88 9.75 -16.75
N VAL A 607 -25.67 8.66 -17.47
CA VAL A 607 -25.75 7.29 -16.95
C VAL A 607 -24.37 6.79 -16.63
N THR A 608 -24.17 6.30 -15.43
CA THR A 608 -22.96 5.58 -15.06
C THR A 608 -23.26 4.10 -14.89
N ALA A 609 -22.36 3.23 -15.32
CA ALA A 609 -22.59 1.80 -15.30
C ALA A 609 -21.31 1.01 -14.98
N GLY A 610 -21.50 -0.10 -14.27
CA GLY A 610 -20.46 -1.11 -14.09
C GLY A 610 -20.59 -2.21 -15.11
N PHE A 611 -19.54 -2.38 -15.91
CA PHE A 611 -19.47 -3.38 -16.97
C PHE A 611 -18.49 -4.49 -16.57
N TRP A 612 -18.93 -5.75 -16.70
CA TRP A 612 -18.10 -6.93 -16.40
C TRP A 612 -17.73 -7.59 -17.72
N PHE A 613 -16.44 -7.79 -17.97
CA PHE A 613 -15.93 -8.40 -19.19
C PHE A 613 -16.20 -9.91 -19.24
N ASP A 614 -16.53 -10.41 -20.42
CA ASP A 614 -16.34 -11.81 -20.75
C ASP A 614 -14.84 -12.18 -20.71
N PRO A 615 -14.48 -13.47 -20.73
CA PRO A 615 -13.08 -13.87 -20.76
C PRO A 615 -12.31 -13.21 -21.91
N LEU A 616 -11.30 -12.40 -21.57
CA LEU A 616 -10.48 -11.67 -22.51
C LEU A 616 -9.54 -12.61 -23.28
N THR A 617 -9.32 -12.33 -24.55
CA THR A 617 -8.24 -12.96 -25.32
C THR A 617 -6.87 -12.50 -24.80
N PRO A 618 -5.78 -13.25 -25.04
CA PRO A 618 -4.43 -12.83 -24.65
C PRO A 618 -4.06 -11.43 -25.20
N ARG A 619 -4.41 -11.14 -26.46
CA ARG A 619 -4.16 -9.83 -27.09
C ARG A 619 -4.93 -8.72 -26.37
N GLN A 620 -6.24 -8.88 -26.16
CA GLN A 620 -7.03 -7.90 -25.42
C GLN A 620 -6.48 -7.69 -23.99
N THR A 621 -6.02 -8.76 -23.34
CA THR A 621 -5.41 -8.66 -22.00
C THR A 621 -4.13 -7.82 -22.04
N VAL A 622 -3.24 -8.03 -23.02
CA VAL A 622 -2.01 -7.24 -23.20
C VAL A 622 -2.36 -5.76 -23.43
N ASP A 623 -3.32 -5.48 -24.31
CA ASP A 623 -3.71 -4.11 -24.66
C ASP A 623 -4.41 -3.40 -23.47
N ILE A 624 -5.24 -4.09 -22.69
CA ILE A 624 -5.85 -3.57 -21.46
C ILE A 624 -4.77 -3.30 -20.39
N VAL A 625 -3.83 -4.22 -20.18
CA VAL A 625 -2.72 -4.03 -19.24
C VAL A 625 -1.86 -2.83 -19.66
N ARG A 626 -1.62 -2.64 -20.96
CA ARG A 626 -0.93 -1.46 -21.48
C ARG A 626 -1.67 -0.17 -21.10
N LEU A 627 -2.98 -0.09 -21.36
CA LEU A 627 -3.79 1.08 -21.00
C LEU A 627 -3.77 1.36 -19.50
N ILE A 628 -3.88 0.32 -18.66
CA ILE A 628 -3.81 0.43 -17.20
C ILE A 628 -2.46 0.97 -16.76
N THR A 629 -1.38 0.40 -17.28
CA THR A 629 -0.01 0.71 -16.82
C THR A 629 0.53 2.03 -17.34
N GLU A 630 0.05 2.50 -18.49
CA GLU A 630 0.37 3.83 -19.05
C GLU A 630 -0.42 4.96 -18.38
N SER A 631 -1.51 4.63 -17.64
CA SER A 631 -2.28 5.65 -16.92
C SER A 631 -1.44 6.31 -15.82
N PRO A 632 -1.42 7.65 -15.73
CA PRO A 632 -0.72 8.37 -14.66
C PRO A 632 -1.28 8.08 -13.27
N THR A 633 -2.49 7.51 -13.17
CA THR A 633 -3.15 7.17 -11.91
C THR A 633 -2.91 5.72 -11.48
N TRP A 634 -2.22 4.92 -12.29
CA TRP A 634 -1.96 3.50 -12.00
C TRP A 634 -1.20 3.29 -10.71
N VAL A 635 -0.11 4.01 -10.53
CA VAL A 635 0.64 4.01 -9.26
C VAL A 635 0.16 5.17 -8.41
N ARG A 636 -0.53 4.86 -7.35
CA ARG A 636 -1.00 5.84 -6.37
C ARG A 636 0.21 6.41 -5.62
N GLY A 637 0.58 7.66 -5.85
CA GLY A 637 1.70 8.27 -5.12
C GLY A 637 2.30 9.52 -5.74
N ASP A 638 2.03 9.81 -6.99
CA ASP A 638 2.52 11.03 -7.64
C ASP A 638 1.58 12.25 -7.46
N GLU A 639 0.31 12.03 -7.05
CA GLU A 639 -0.58 13.13 -6.67
C GLU A 639 -0.16 13.73 -5.31
N GLU A 640 -0.16 15.05 -5.20
CA GLU A 640 0.13 15.81 -3.98
C GLU A 640 -0.78 15.40 -2.81
N GLN A 641 -0.28 14.55 -1.91
CA GLN A 641 -1.08 14.00 -0.83
C GLN A 641 -1.01 14.89 0.41
N LYS A 642 -2.16 15.37 0.84
CA LYS A 642 -2.35 16.09 2.10
C LYS A 642 -2.83 15.13 3.18
N ALA A 643 -1.95 14.28 3.71
CA ALA A 643 -2.31 13.41 4.83
C ALA A 643 -2.46 14.25 6.12
N ARG A 644 -3.67 14.32 6.65
CA ARG A 644 -3.95 14.85 8.00
C ARG A 644 -4.14 13.67 8.94
N LEU A 645 -3.25 13.51 9.92
CA LEU A 645 -3.26 12.43 10.90
C LEU A 645 -4.61 12.33 11.63
N ALA A 646 -5.16 13.47 12.07
CA ALA A 646 -6.46 13.53 12.75
C ALA A 646 -7.60 13.02 11.86
N ALA A 647 -7.58 13.31 10.56
CA ALA A 647 -8.59 12.85 9.62
C ALA A 647 -8.46 11.33 9.33
N ALA A 648 -7.25 10.77 9.37
CA ALA A 648 -7.04 9.34 9.25
C ALA A 648 -7.54 8.59 10.50
N GLY A 649 -7.19 9.07 11.70
CA GLY A 649 -7.67 8.51 12.97
C GLY A 649 -9.20 8.57 13.09
N TRP A 650 -9.80 9.72 12.76
CA TRP A 650 -11.26 9.88 12.75
C TRP A 650 -11.94 8.91 11.78
N ARG A 651 -11.39 8.77 10.55
CA ARG A 651 -11.91 7.83 9.56
C ARG A 651 -11.74 6.37 9.98
N ALA A 652 -10.64 6.02 10.63
CA ALA A 652 -10.43 4.67 11.16
C ALA A 652 -11.50 4.30 12.20
N VAL A 653 -11.81 5.20 13.13
CA VAL A 653 -12.82 4.98 14.17
C VAL A 653 -14.24 4.91 13.57
N HIS A 654 -14.61 5.88 12.71
CA HIS A 654 -15.95 5.94 12.12
C HIS A 654 -16.16 4.92 11.01
N GLY A 655 -15.15 4.62 10.22
CA GLY A 655 -15.20 3.60 9.19
C GLY A 655 -15.30 2.19 9.76
N ALA A 656 -14.70 1.93 10.94
CA ALA A 656 -14.86 0.66 11.64
C ALA A 656 -16.31 0.40 12.08
N ALA A 657 -17.09 1.45 12.30
CA ALA A 657 -18.52 1.35 12.68
C ALA A 657 -19.45 1.05 11.48
N ARG A 658 -19.01 1.22 10.24
CA ARG A 658 -19.84 0.94 9.05
C ARG A 658 -19.76 -0.54 8.68
N PRO A 659 -20.86 -1.31 8.72
CA PRO A 659 -20.86 -2.68 8.24
C PRO A 659 -20.67 -2.68 6.71
N THR A 660 -19.62 -3.32 6.24
CA THR A 660 -19.47 -3.65 4.83
C THR A 660 -20.25 -4.94 4.56
N MET A 661 -21.30 -4.86 3.78
CA MET A 661 -22.05 -6.05 3.38
C MET A 661 -21.46 -6.65 2.12
N PRO A 662 -21.14 -7.96 2.13
CA PRO A 662 -20.74 -8.67 0.93
C PRO A 662 -21.97 -9.02 0.11
N TRP A 663 -22.25 -8.28 -0.94
CA TRP A 663 -23.31 -8.61 -1.89
C TRP A 663 -22.71 -9.24 -3.14
N ARG A 664 -23.04 -10.50 -3.40
CA ARG A 664 -23.02 -11.02 -4.77
C ARG A 664 -24.31 -10.54 -5.44
N ARG A 665 -24.22 -9.44 -6.17
CA ARG A 665 -25.33 -8.99 -7.02
C ARG A 665 -25.36 -9.86 -8.25
N SER A 666 -26.47 -10.59 -8.45
CA SER A 666 -26.68 -11.44 -9.62
C SER A 666 -27.41 -10.73 -10.76
N HIS A 667 -27.93 -9.53 -10.52
CA HIS A 667 -28.77 -8.81 -11.47
C HIS A 667 -28.45 -7.32 -11.52
N VAL A 668 -28.77 -6.69 -12.65
CA VAL A 668 -28.72 -5.23 -12.84
C VAL A 668 -29.68 -4.56 -11.86
N ARG A 669 -29.25 -3.44 -11.26
CA ARG A 669 -30.08 -2.62 -10.36
C ARG A 669 -30.06 -1.17 -10.78
N VAL A 670 -31.22 -0.52 -10.64
CA VAL A 670 -31.40 0.92 -10.89
C VAL A 670 -31.60 1.61 -9.56
N PHE A 671 -30.87 2.67 -9.30
CA PHE A 671 -31.05 3.49 -8.11
C PHE A 671 -32.27 4.40 -8.31
N SER A 672 -33.16 4.42 -7.34
CA SER A 672 -34.40 5.18 -7.39
C SER A 672 -34.65 5.83 -6.02
N GLY A 673 -35.25 6.98 -5.98
CA GLY A 673 -35.75 7.64 -4.76
C GLY A 673 -37.27 7.57 -4.62
N THR A 674 -37.94 6.66 -5.34
CA THR A 674 -39.39 6.59 -5.39
C THR A 674 -39.97 6.06 -4.08
N THR A 675 -41.07 6.66 -3.63
CA THR A 675 -41.83 6.21 -2.48
C THR A 675 -42.74 5.08 -2.89
N VAL A 676 -42.76 3.98 -2.14
CA VAL A 676 -43.61 2.81 -2.33
C VAL A 676 -44.39 2.51 -1.08
N THR A 677 -45.54 1.84 -1.24
CA THR A 677 -46.34 1.33 -0.13
C THR A 677 -46.10 -0.15 0.03
N LEU A 678 -45.77 -0.59 1.24
CA LEU A 678 -45.60 -2.00 1.58
C LEU A 678 -46.84 -2.47 2.36
N ARG A 679 -47.41 -3.59 1.98
CA ARG A 679 -48.50 -4.25 2.72
C ARG A 679 -48.05 -5.65 3.14
N LEU A 680 -48.37 -6.04 4.39
CA LEU A 680 -48.09 -7.38 4.89
C LEU A 680 -49.01 -8.40 4.16
N VAL A 681 -48.41 -9.51 3.72
CA VAL A 681 -49.12 -10.61 3.07
C VAL A 681 -49.49 -11.66 4.14
N ALA A 682 -50.78 -11.88 4.35
CA ALA A 682 -51.26 -12.75 5.43
C ALA A 682 -51.12 -14.26 5.13
N ALA A 683 -51.25 -14.69 3.87
CA ALA A 683 -51.04 -16.07 3.41
C ALA A 683 -51.02 -16.19 1.90
N TYR A 684 -50.35 -17.23 1.38
CA TYR A 684 -50.45 -17.66 -0.02
C TYR A 684 -51.64 -18.63 -0.19
N ASP A 685 -52.52 -18.41 -1.16
CA ASP A 685 -53.49 -19.39 -1.59
C ASP A 685 -52.80 -20.57 -2.32
N ARG A 686 -53.34 -21.81 -2.17
CA ARG A 686 -52.81 -23.02 -2.84
C ARG A 686 -52.78 -22.93 -4.38
N ARG A 687 -53.33 -21.88 -4.98
CA ARG A 687 -53.31 -21.59 -6.42
C ARG A 687 -52.27 -20.55 -6.82
N GLY A 688 -51.40 -20.06 -5.88
CA GLY A 688 -50.33 -19.13 -6.17
C GLY A 688 -50.75 -17.65 -6.19
N SER A 689 -52.00 -17.30 -5.79
CA SER A 689 -52.38 -15.91 -5.60
C SER A 689 -52.21 -15.46 -4.16
N ALA A 690 -51.63 -14.26 -3.97
CA ALA A 690 -51.43 -13.66 -2.65
C ALA A 690 -52.72 -13.02 -2.15
N SER A 691 -53.23 -13.41 -0.97
CA SER A 691 -54.30 -12.68 -0.30
C SER A 691 -53.74 -11.58 0.59
N VAL A 692 -54.04 -10.32 0.26
CA VAL A 692 -53.74 -9.17 1.09
C VAL A 692 -54.78 -9.08 2.20
N GLY A 693 -54.38 -9.11 3.47
CA GLY A 693 -55.32 -8.95 4.60
C GLY A 693 -55.99 -7.59 4.62
N PRO A 694 -57.18 -7.45 5.26
CA PRO A 694 -57.80 -6.15 5.42
C PRO A 694 -56.91 -5.22 6.26
N ASP A 695 -56.72 -4.03 5.74
CA ASP A 695 -55.79 -2.99 6.16
C ASP A 695 -55.92 -2.58 7.63
N PRO A 696 -54.82 -2.65 8.44
CA PRO A 696 -54.40 -1.44 9.09
C PRO A 696 -52.90 -1.10 9.00
N ASP A 697 -52.04 -1.90 8.38
CA ASP A 697 -50.59 -1.74 8.47
C ASP A 697 -49.86 -1.54 7.15
N SER A 698 -50.22 -0.52 6.36
CA SER A 698 -49.41 -0.11 5.23
C SER A 698 -48.24 0.72 5.69
N ILE A 699 -47.02 0.33 5.29
CA ILE A 699 -45.78 1.03 5.60
C ILE A 699 -45.27 1.75 4.35
N THR A 700 -45.10 3.05 4.46
CA THR A 700 -44.46 3.84 3.40
C THR A 700 -42.93 3.68 3.44
N ALA A 701 -42.35 3.34 2.32
CA ALA A 701 -40.90 3.14 2.18
C ALA A 701 -40.35 3.89 0.94
N VAL A 702 -39.07 4.23 0.98
CA VAL A 702 -38.39 4.83 -0.17
C VAL A 702 -37.48 3.77 -0.79
N VAL A 703 -37.65 3.50 -2.07
CA VAL A 703 -36.79 2.59 -2.83
C VAL A 703 -35.45 3.25 -3.07
N GLN A 704 -34.39 2.64 -2.57
CA GLN A 704 -33.02 3.09 -2.80
C GLN A 704 -32.45 2.48 -4.10
N ASP A 705 -32.64 1.18 -4.29
CA ASP A 705 -32.34 0.50 -5.53
C ASP A 705 -33.35 -0.62 -5.83
N ILE A 706 -33.55 -0.93 -7.09
CA ILE A 706 -34.42 -1.99 -7.55
C ILE A 706 -33.80 -2.77 -8.71
N GLY A 707 -34.03 -4.06 -8.77
CA GLY A 707 -33.61 -4.93 -9.86
C GLY A 707 -34.42 -6.23 -9.90
N PHE A 708 -34.17 -7.09 -10.88
CA PHE A 708 -34.92 -8.33 -11.12
C PHE A 708 -35.05 -9.27 -9.92
N GLY A 709 -34.09 -9.25 -9.01
CA GLY A 709 -34.10 -10.19 -7.87
C GLY A 709 -34.58 -9.58 -6.57
N GLY A 710 -34.95 -8.29 -6.55
CA GLY A 710 -35.39 -7.61 -5.33
C GLY A 710 -35.05 -6.14 -5.27
N CYS A 711 -35.35 -5.48 -4.16
CA CYS A 711 -35.07 -4.07 -3.95
C CYS A 711 -34.46 -3.78 -2.57
N LEU A 712 -33.84 -2.61 -2.46
CA LEU A 712 -33.38 -2.03 -1.22
C LEU A 712 -34.29 -0.87 -0.85
N LEU A 713 -34.82 -0.89 0.37
CA LEU A 713 -35.76 0.12 0.86
C LEU A 713 -35.20 0.85 2.08
N THR A 714 -35.59 2.11 2.22
CA THR A 714 -35.52 2.86 3.47
C THR A 714 -36.92 3.06 4.03
N LEU A 715 -37.13 2.71 5.31
CA LEU A 715 -38.43 2.75 5.98
C LEU A 715 -38.31 3.29 7.41
N SER A 716 -39.45 3.74 7.95
CA SER A 716 -39.56 4.27 9.32
C SER A 716 -39.67 3.17 10.39
N HIS A 717 -40.12 1.99 10.01
CA HIS A 717 -40.39 0.87 10.92
C HIS A 717 -39.51 -0.33 10.62
N ARG A 718 -39.31 -1.18 11.64
CA ARG A 718 -38.57 -2.42 11.47
C ARG A 718 -39.46 -3.49 10.85
N LEU A 719 -38.92 -4.18 9.85
CA LEU A 719 -39.51 -5.41 9.30
C LEU A 719 -38.68 -6.61 9.81
N GLU A 720 -39.39 -7.70 10.15
CA GLU A 720 -38.67 -8.93 10.53
C GLU A 720 -38.24 -9.71 9.29
N PRO A 721 -36.99 -10.24 9.25
CA PRO A 721 -36.54 -11.11 8.16
C PRO A 721 -37.47 -12.33 8.04
N GLY A 722 -37.79 -12.72 6.81
CA GLY A 722 -38.75 -13.77 6.49
C GLY A 722 -40.20 -13.28 6.33
N THR A 723 -40.48 -12.01 6.63
CA THR A 723 -41.83 -11.43 6.39
C THR A 723 -42.08 -11.31 4.89
N LEU A 724 -43.28 -11.73 4.42
CA LEU A 724 -43.74 -11.49 3.06
C LEU A 724 -44.48 -10.15 3.02
N VAL A 725 -44.10 -9.31 2.09
CA VAL A 725 -44.71 -8.00 1.84
C VAL A 725 -45.11 -7.86 0.39
N SER A 726 -46.26 -7.26 0.14
CA SER A 726 -46.66 -6.82 -1.19
C SER A 726 -46.12 -5.40 -1.40
N VAL A 727 -45.35 -5.18 -2.46
CA VAL A 727 -44.79 -3.89 -2.83
C VAL A 727 -45.68 -3.23 -3.87
N GLU A 728 -46.32 -2.13 -3.48
CA GLU A 728 -47.19 -1.35 -4.35
C GLU A 728 -46.53 0.00 -4.67
N ILE A 729 -46.39 0.30 -5.96
CA ILE A 729 -45.86 1.57 -6.45
C ILE A 729 -47.03 2.48 -6.79
N PRO A 730 -47.20 3.65 -6.13
CA PRO A 730 -48.26 4.58 -6.42
C PRO A 730 -48.26 4.99 -7.89
N GLU A 731 -49.47 5.08 -8.49
CA GLU A 731 -49.66 5.50 -9.89
C GLU A 731 -49.03 4.62 -10.97
N SER A 732 -48.59 3.41 -10.63
CA SER A 732 -48.11 2.40 -11.59
C SER A 732 -49.26 1.55 -12.12
N LEU A 733 -49.23 1.21 -13.41
CA LEU A 733 -50.17 0.28 -14.06
C LEU A 733 -49.83 -1.20 -13.77
N VAL A 734 -48.84 -1.45 -12.89
CA VAL A 734 -48.31 -2.79 -12.58
C VAL A 734 -48.96 -3.31 -11.30
N GLU A 735 -49.40 -4.59 -11.33
CA GLU A 735 -49.91 -5.25 -10.14
C GLU A 735 -48.89 -5.31 -9.01
N PRO A 736 -49.34 -5.22 -7.73
CA PRO A 736 -48.45 -5.31 -6.58
C PRO A 736 -47.67 -6.64 -6.54
N GLU A 737 -46.38 -6.61 -6.36
CA GLU A 737 -45.55 -7.82 -6.27
C GLU A 737 -45.23 -8.23 -4.84
N VAL A 738 -45.19 -9.55 -4.62
CA VAL A 738 -44.82 -10.13 -3.32
C VAL A 738 -43.30 -10.31 -3.22
N ALA A 739 -42.75 -9.85 -2.12
CA ALA A 739 -41.36 -9.96 -1.82
C ALA A 739 -41.11 -10.44 -0.39
N GLU A 740 -40.05 -11.21 -0.18
CA GLU A 740 -39.61 -11.65 1.14
C GLU A 740 -38.56 -10.70 1.70
N VAL A 741 -38.73 -10.26 2.93
CA VAL A 741 -37.72 -9.48 3.65
C VAL A 741 -36.55 -10.40 4.01
N ARG A 742 -35.41 -10.20 3.35
CA ARG A 742 -34.19 -10.99 3.62
C ARG A 742 -33.40 -10.46 4.80
N TRP A 743 -33.45 -9.17 5.02
CA TRP A 743 -32.81 -8.54 6.17
C TRP A 743 -33.39 -7.14 6.40
N CYS A 744 -33.34 -6.67 7.65
CA CYS A 744 -33.69 -5.32 8.04
C CYS A 744 -32.72 -4.82 9.11
N LYS A 745 -32.17 -3.62 8.94
CA LYS A 745 -31.18 -3.03 9.85
C LYS A 745 -31.48 -1.58 10.17
N ARG A 746 -31.27 -1.18 11.43
CA ARG A 746 -31.44 0.21 11.86
C ARG A 746 -30.26 1.08 11.37
N ARG A 747 -30.59 2.24 10.78
CA ARG A 747 -29.66 3.26 10.30
C ARG A 747 -30.04 4.63 10.86
N GLY A 748 -29.51 4.99 12.00
CA GLY A 748 -29.88 6.22 12.69
C GLY A 748 -31.37 6.25 13.09
N ARG A 749 -32.16 7.14 12.46
CA ARG A 749 -33.60 7.27 12.69
C ARG A 749 -34.47 6.40 11.75
N HIS A 750 -33.88 5.72 10.77
CA HIS A 750 -34.55 4.92 9.76
C HIS A 750 -34.05 3.47 9.78
N TYR A 751 -34.75 2.59 9.07
CA TYR A 751 -34.37 1.21 8.82
C TYR A 751 -34.08 1.03 7.34
N GLU A 752 -33.08 0.22 7.01
CA GLU A 752 -32.82 -0.28 5.66
C GLU A 752 -33.23 -1.75 5.60
N ALA A 753 -34.01 -2.13 4.60
CA ALA A 753 -34.42 -3.51 4.37
C ALA A 753 -34.12 -3.95 2.95
N GLY A 754 -33.58 -5.16 2.80
CA GLY A 754 -33.43 -5.82 1.51
C GLY A 754 -34.58 -6.79 1.30
N LEU A 755 -35.28 -6.61 0.21
CA LEU A 755 -36.38 -7.48 -0.23
C LEU A 755 -35.91 -8.36 -1.39
N GLN A 756 -36.36 -9.61 -1.43
CA GLN A 756 -36.18 -10.53 -2.54
C GLN A 756 -37.56 -10.87 -3.14
N PHE A 757 -37.74 -10.63 -4.43
CA PHE A 757 -38.98 -10.98 -5.16
C PHE A 757 -39.11 -12.49 -5.29
N ASP A 758 -40.36 -12.99 -5.20
CA ASP A 758 -40.66 -14.40 -5.43
C ASP A 758 -40.59 -14.69 -6.94
N ARG A 759 -39.74 -15.65 -7.34
CA ARG A 759 -39.40 -15.95 -8.74
C ARG A 759 -40.51 -16.70 -9.50
N ALA A 760 -41.59 -17.08 -8.83
CA ALA A 760 -42.62 -17.93 -9.44
C ALA A 760 -43.60 -17.19 -10.35
N GLN A 761 -43.65 -15.88 -10.29
CA GLN A 761 -44.61 -15.09 -11.12
C GLN A 761 -43.94 -13.80 -11.64
N HIS A 762 -43.80 -13.70 -12.97
CA HIS A 762 -43.63 -12.49 -13.78
C HIS A 762 -42.26 -11.77 -13.81
N SER A 763 -41.33 -12.27 -14.61
CA SER A 763 -40.09 -11.59 -14.97
C SER A 763 -40.25 -10.37 -15.89
N GLU A 764 -41.44 -10.20 -16.52
CA GLU A 764 -41.67 -9.13 -17.53
C GLU A 764 -42.17 -7.81 -16.93
N HIS A 765 -42.85 -7.83 -15.79
CA HIS A 765 -43.51 -6.63 -15.24
C HIS A 765 -42.56 -5.59 -14.64
N TRP A 766 -41.44 -5.99 -14.06
CA TRP A 766 -40.52 -5.05 -13.42
C TRP A 766 -39.65 -4.22 -14.39
N ASN A 767 -39.58 -4.66 -15.65
CA ASN A 767 -38.98 -3.83 -16.70
C ASN A 767 -39.81 -2.55 -16.96
N VAL A 768 -41.11 -2.62 -16.73
CA VAL A 768 -42.04 -1.48 -16.90
C VAL A 768 -41.96 -0.53 -15.71
N VAL A 769 -41.83 -1.05 -14.47
CA VAL A 769 -41.79 -0.22 -13.24
C VAL A 769 -40.55 0.67 -13.15
N GLY A 770 -39.39 0.14 -13.45
CA GLY A 770 -38.15 0.93 -13.49
C GLY A 770 -38.22 2.06 -14.53
N ALA A 771 -38.90 1.83 -15.63
CA ALA A 771 -39.08 2.79 -16.70
C ALA A 771 -40.08 3.90 -16.37
N GLU A 772 -41.21 3.58 -15.71
CA GLU A 772 -42.20 4.58 -15.31
C GLU A 772 -41.75 5.47 -14.18
N VAL A 773 -40.96 4.93 -13.26
CA VAL A 773 -40.37 5.67 -12.14
C VAL A 773 -39.37 6.74 -12.61
N HIS A 774 -38.63 6.48 -13.69
CA HIS A 774 -37.71 7.46 -14.27
C HIS A 774 -38.33 8.37 -15.34
N ALA A 775 -39.41 7.99 -15.99
CA ALA A 775 -40.09 8.82 -16.99
C ALA A 775 -40.86 10.01 -16.38
N ARG A 776 -41.07 10.03 -15.04
CA ARG A 776 -41.80 11.09 -14.33
C ARG A 776 -40.86 12.06 -13.53
N ARG A 777 -39.54 11.88 -13.59
CA ARG A 777 -38.51 12.88 -13.22
C ARG A 777 -37.98 13.57 -14.48
#